data_b1da6f7f782dc6f4f8ac5055919ff246
#
_entry.id   b1da6f7f782dc6f4f8ac5055919ff246
#
_cell.length_a   1.000
_cell.length_b   1.000
_cell.length_c   1.000
_cell.angle_alpha   90.00
_cell.angle_beta   90.00
_cell.angle_gamma   90.00
#
_symmetry.space_group_name_H-M   'P 1'
#
loop_
_entity.id
_entity.type
_entity.pdbx_description
1 polymer ?
#
loop_
_entity_poly.entity_id
_entity_poly.type
_entity_poly.pdbx_seq_one_letter_code
_entity_poly.pdbx_strand_id
1 'polypeptide(L)'
;MTRSVYVTGIGRSDGRQVVELGVMELLTRQVDRVGVFRPLVHDGPDRLYDLLRSRYRLTQPASSVFGMSYEDAAALQAEQGTDELISRLVDRYHQVSDTYEAVLVLGTDFADTGLPAELALNARLANEFGAAVLPVVAARDQSPETVVAEVRNAHDAYASLGADLIAMVANRVSDPEAAAAVRGLAERLPEPVFVLPEEPALAAPTVAQVKEATGAKVLLGDHAGLSRDVRNLVFGGAHLPVFLPALTEGCLVVTPGDRSDLIIGALAAHSAGSPAIAGVLLTLDEHPGDQTLALASRLAPGTPVLVVPEGSMPTADALLSLEGKLTAATPRKAEIALGLFETHVDAALLSERLSVERSERVTPMMFEHELVQRSRTGSSKRRHIVLPEGTEERVLRATEVLLRRNICDLTLLGEPGAVRKRAAELSIHLDLLADDEAPADPSAGPGGATARIVDPQTSPLRERFAESYAKLRAHKGVTYELAHDVVSDVSYFGTMMVREGLADGMVSGAVHSTAATVRPAFEIIRTKPDASIVSSVFFMCLADRVLVYGDCAVVPDPDAEQLADIAIQSATTAARFGVEPRIAMLSYSTGASGSGADVDKVRRATELVRERRPDLLIEGPIQYDAAVEPSVAATKLPGSRVAGQATVLIFPDLNTGNNTYKAVQRSAGAVAVGPVLQGLRKPVNDLSRGALVQDIVNTVAITAVQAQEESAPGT
;
A
#
# COMPACT_ATOMS: atom_id res chain seq x y z
N MET A 1 8.20 -3.99 13.58
CA MET A 1 7.36 -3.74 12.40
C MET A 1 6.33 -2.71 12.76
N THR A 2 6.04 -1.77 11.87
CA THR A 2 5.08 -0.68 12.11
C THR A 2 3.67 -1.26 12.14
N ARG A 3 2.90 -0.91 13.15
CA ARG A 3 1.47 -1.30 13.27
C ARG A 3 0.63 -0.29 12.50
N SER A 4 -0.18 -0.74 11.55
CA SER A 4 -1.00 0.15 10.73
C SER A 4 -2.47 -0.23 10.78
N VAL A 5 -3.31 0.79 10.95
CA VAL A 5 -4.77 0.64 11.00
C VAL A 5 -5.39 1.52 9.93
N TYR A 6 -6.17 0.90 9.07
CA TYR A 6 -6.89 1.55 7.98
C TYR A 6 -8.36 1.72 8.37
N VAL A 7 -8.76 2.92 8.77
CA VAL A 7 -10.16 3.24 9.07
C VAL A 7 -10.85 3.70 7.79
N THR A 8 -11.92 3.05 7.40
CA THR A 8 -12.65 3.33 6.14
C THR A 8 -14.14 3.46 6.40
N GLY A 9 -14.80 4.34 5.65
CA GLY A 9 -16.24 4.56 5.74
C GLY A 9 -17.02 3.76 4.69
N ILE A 10 -18.25 3.39 5.03
CA ILE A 10 -19.21 2.76 4.13
C ILE A 10 -20.52 3.51 4.24
N GLY A 11 -21.00 4.05 3.13
CA GLY A 11 -22.16 4.90 3.08
C GLY A 11 -21.84 6.40 3.21
N ARG A 12 -22.86 7.23 3.01
CA ARG A 12 -22.72 8.68 3.17
C ARG A 12 -22.85 9.09 4.64
N SER A 13 -22.08 10.09 5.03
CA SER A 13 -22.11 10.63 6.41
C SER A 13 -21.92 9.55 7.48
N ASP A 14 -20.94 8.66 7.27
CA ASP A 14 -20.64 7.53 8.14
C ASP A 14 -20.17 7.95 9.54
N GLY A 15 -19.74 9.21 9.72
CA GLY A 15 -19.26 9.73 11.01
C GLY A 15 -17.97 9.07 11.50
N ARG A 16 -17.18 8.44 10.63
CA ARG A 16 -15.96 7.70 10.97
C ARG A 16 -14.92 8.50 11.75
N GLN A 17 -15.00 9.84 11.72
CA GLN A 17 -14.10 10.70 12.48
C GLN A 17 -14.07 10.38 13.98
N VAL A 18 -15.18 9.88 14.54
CA VAL A 18 -15.26 9.40 15.93
C VAL A 18 -14.35 8.20 16.14
N VAL A 19 -14.38 7.26 15.19
CA VAL A 19 -13.56 6.04 15.22
C VAL A 19 -12.09 6.36 14.93
N GLU A 20 -11.81 7.23 13.95
CA GLU A 20 -10.46 7.70 13.61
C GLU A 20 -9.80 8.38 14.83
N LEU A 21 -10.54 9.23 15.53
CA LEU A 21 -10.07 9.88 16.77
C LEU A 21 -9.84 8.86 17.89
N GLY A 22 -10.76 7.91 18.09
CA GLY A 22 -10.67 6.87 19.12
C GLY A 22 -9.49 5.91 18.86
N VAL A 23 -9.28 5.51 17.62
CA VAL A 23 -8.12 4.66 17.23
C VAL A 23 -6.82 5.43 17.43
N MET A 24 -6.76 6.72 17.08
CA MET A 24 -5.58 7.55 17.35
C MET A 24 -5.26 7.60 18.85
N GLU A 25 -6.27 7.77 19.68
CA GLU A 25 -6.12 7.73 21.15
C GLU A 25 -5.54 6.40 21.62
N LEU A 26 -6.04 5.26 21.10
CA LEU A 26 -5.52 3.93 21.43
C LEU A 26 -4.07 3.73 21.00
N LEU A 27 -3.72 4.15 19.81
CA LEU A 27 -2.36 4.02 19.28
C LEU A 27 -1.37 4.86 20.10
N THR A 28 -1.72 6.11 20.44
CA THR A 28 -0.86 7.01 21.24
C THR A 28 -0.67 6.53 22.68
N ARG A 29 -1.57 5.69 23.21
CA ARG A 29 -1.40 5.04 24.50
C ARG A 29 -0.44 3.84 24.46
N GLN A 30 -0.15 3.31 23.27
CA GLN A 30 0.65 2.08 23.11
C GLN A 30 2.07 2.34 22.60
N VAL A 31 2.26 3.37 21.79
CA VAL A 31 3.55 3.70 21.17
C VAL A 31 3.81 5.21 21.22
N ASP A 32 5.08 5.57 21.25
CA ASP A 32 5.48 6.99 21.39
C ASP A 32 5.33 7.78 20.10
N ARG A 33 5.51 7.13 18.94
CA ARG A 33 5.52 7.81 17.64
C ARG A 33 4.44 7.23 16.73
N VAL A 34 3.32 7.94 16.63
CA VAL A 34 2.22 7.60 15.71
C VAL A 34 2.24 8.55 14.53
N GLY A 35 2.24 7.98 13.31
CA GLY A 35 2.06 8.70 12.06
C GLY A 35 0.60 8.69 11.60
N VAL A 36 0.25 9.64 10.74
CA VAL A 36 -1.05 9.69 10.05
C VAL A 36 -0.79 9.67 8.56
N PHE A 37 -1.58 8.89 7.83
CA PHE A 37 -1.52 8.88 6.38
C PHE A 37 -2.94 8.94 5.79
N ARG A 38 -3.16 9.83 4.84
CA ARG A 38 -4.39 9.94 4.05
C ARG A 38 -4.05 9.74 2.58
N PRO A 39 -4.45 8.61 1.98
CA PRO A 39 -4.08 8.29 0.59
C PRO A 39 -4.54 9.33 -0.42
N LEU A 40 -5.80 9.76 -0.32
CA LEU A 40 -6.38 10.77 -1.20
C LEU A 40 -6.97 11.92 -0.37
N VAL A 41 -6.79 13.16 -0.83
CA VAL A 41 -7.24 14.36 -0.15
C VAL A 41 -7.91 15.32 -1.13
N HIS A 42 -8.96 16.01 -0.67
CA HIS A 42 -9.54 17.15 -1.40
C HIS A 42 -8.66 18.39 -1.26
N ASP A 43 -8.75 19.30 -2.19
CA ASP A 43 -8.06 20.58 -2.09
C ASP A 43 -8.50 21.36 -0.84
N GLY A 44 -7.54 21.89 -0.12
CA GLY A 44 -7.77 22.68 1.08
C GLY A 44 -7.27 22.01 2.38
N PRO A 45 -7.53 22.65 3.53
CA PRO A 45 -7.07 22.14 4.83
C PRO A 45 -7.85 20.90 5.25
N ASP A 46 -7.13 19.85 5.68
CA ASP A 46 -7.74 18.68 6.29
C ASP A 46 -8.00 18.95 7.78
N ARG A 47 -9.26 19.21 8.11
CA ARG A 47 -9.68 19.61 9.46
C ARG A 47 -9.47 18.51 10.50
N LEU A 48 -9.61 17.24 10.12
CA LEU A 48 -9.37 16.12 11.02
C LEU A 48 -7.88 16.00 11.33
N TYR A 49 -7.02 16.06 10.31
CA TYR A 49 -5.57 16.05 10.56
C TYR A 49 -5.14 17.23 11.45
N ASP A 50 -5.68 18.43 11.24
CA ASP A 50 -5.41 19.58 12.09
C ASP A 50 -5.83 19.33 13.55
N LEU A 51 -6.97 18.67 13.78
CA LEU A 51 -7.41 18.24 15.11
C LEU A 51 -6.44 17.23 15.73
N LEU A 52 -6.09 16.17 14.99
CA LEU A 52 -5.17 15.12 15.45
C LEU A 52 -3.79 15.71 15.77
N ARG A 53 -3.27 16.55 14.88
CA ARG A 53 -1.99 17.25 15.06
C ARG A 53 -1.97 18.12 16.31
N SER A 54 -3.01 18.93 16.51
CA SER A 54 -3.12 19.84 17.66
C SER A 54 -3.27 19.07 18.98
N ARG A 55 -4.17 18.05 19.01
CA ARG A 55 -4.48 17.29 20.22
C ARG A 55 -3.32 16.41 20.67
N TYR A 56 -2.74 15.65 19.76
CA TYR A 56 -1.65 14.69 20.05
C TYR A 56 -0.25 15.24 19.82
N ARG A 57 -0.12 16.55 19.54
CA ARG A 57 1.15 17.24 19.32
C ARG A 57 2.03 16.55 18.28
N LEU A 58 1.42 16.11 17.17
CA LEU A 58 2.14 15.39 16.13
C LEU A 58 3.21 16.31 15.50
N THR A 59 4.43 15.79 15.40
CA THR A 59 5.56 16.47 14.75
C THR A 59 5.69 16.13 13.27
N GLN A 60 4.79 15.29 12.73
CA GLN A 60 4.78 14.87 11.33
C GLN A 60 4.62 16.07 10.40
N PRO A 61 5.50 16.23 9.39
CA PRO A 61 5.32 17.27 8.38
C PRO A 61 4.04 17.04 7.56
N ALA A 62 3.24 18.08 7.31
CA ALA A 62 2.02 17.96 6.53
C ALA A 62 2.26 17.35 5.13
N SER A 63 3.41 17.60 4.51
CA SER A 63 3.78 17.04 3.21
C SER A 63 3.93 15.52 3.19
N SER A 64 4.11 14.87 4.33
CA SER A 64 4.21 13.41 4.45
C SER A 64 2.89 12.74 4.81
N VAL A 65 1.86 13.51 5.20
CA VAL A 65 0.54 12.99 5.60
C VAL A 65 -0.28 12.58 4.40
N PHE A 66 -0.22 13.35 3.31
CA PHE A 66 -1.11 13.24 2.17
C PHE A 66 -0.44 12.51 1.01
N GLY A 67 -1.13 11.51 0.45
CA GLY A 67 -0.68 10.78 -0.72
C GLY A 67 -0.74 11.65 -1.97
N MET A 68 -1.94 12.00 -2.43
CA MET A 68 -2.17 12.93 -3.55
C MET A 68 -3.59 13.52 -3.50
N SER A 69 -3.85 14.54 -4.34
CA SER A 69 -5.20 15.06 -4.49
C SER A 69 -6.09 14.09 -5.28
N TYR A 70 -7.42 14.19 -5.11
CA TYR A 70 -8.37 13.42 -5.93
C TYR A 70 -8.25 13.75 -7.43
N GLU A 71 -7.95 15.02 -7.77
CA GLU A 71 -7.77 15.45 -9.15
C GLU A 71 -6.53 14.82 -9.78
N ASP A 72 -5.38 14.85 -9.10
CA ASP A 72 -4.15 14.20 -9.56
C ASP A 72 -4.32 12.68 -9.67
N ALA A 73 -5.03 12.07 -8.71
CA ALA A 73 -5.30 10.63 -8.72
C ALA A 73 -6.16 10.22 -9.91
N ALA A 74 -7.21 11.00 -10.21
CA ALA A 74 -8.07 10.75 -11.37
C ALA A 74 -7.31 10.92 -12.69
N ALA A 75 -6.50 11.98 -12.83
CA ALA A 75 -5.64 12.19 -13.98
C ALA A 75 -4.65 11.06 -14.17
N LEU A 76 -3.94 10.68 -13.10
CA LEU A 76 -2.97 9.59 -13.12
C LEU A 76 -3.63 8.25 -13.47
N GLN A 77 -4.80 7.95 -12.90
CA GLN A 77 -5.55 6.73 -13.20
C GLN A 77 -5.98 6.67 -14.67
N ALA A 78 -6.42 7.80 -15.22
CA ALA A 78 -6.82 7.88 -16.62
C ALA A 78 -5.64 7.71 -17.59
N GLU A 79 -4.46 8.24 -17.26
CA GLU A 79 -3.26 8.19 -18.11
C GLU A 79 -2.48 6.88 -17.98
N GLN A 80 -2.33 6.36 -16.77
CA GLN A 80 -1.39 5.27 -16.47
C GLN A 80 -2.02 4.05 -15.78
N GLY A 81 -3.31 4.13 -15.46
CA GLY A 81 -4.07 3.05 -14.86
C GLY A 81 -4.02 3.02 -13.32
N THR A 82 -4.86 2.14 -12.76
CA THR A 82 -5.03 2.02 -11.30
C THR A 82 -3.78 1.48 -10.60
N ASP A 83 -3.01 0.62 -11.26
CA ASP A 83 -1.82 0.01 -10.67
C ASP A 83 -0.71 1.05 -10.41
N GLU A 84 -0.51 1.99 -11.32
CA GLU A 84 0.46 3.08 -11.12
C GLU A 84 0.00 4.03 -10.00
N LEU A 85 -1.30 4.34 -9.93
CA LEU A 85 -1.87 5.12 -8.84
C LEU A 85 -1.55 4.47 -7.48
N ILE A 86 -1.82 3.17 -7.37
CA ILE A 86 -1.58 2.42 -6.13
C ILE A 86 -0.09 2.38 -5.82
N SER A 87 0.77 2.11 -6.80
CA SER A 87 2.22 2.10 -6.61
C SER A 87 2.75 3.40 -6.00
N ARG A 88 2.29 4.54 -6.50
CA ARG A 88 2.70 5.85 -5.96
C ARG A 88 2.17 6.10 -4.54
N LEU A 89 0.95 5.65 -4.25
CA LEU A 89 0.40 5.76 -2.90
C LEU A 89 1.15 4.86 -1.91
N VAL A 90 1.56 3.67 -2.33
CA VAL A 90 2.39 2.74 -1.55
C VAL A 90 3.75 3.36 -1.26
N ASP A 91 4.43 3.92 -2.25
CA ASP A 91 5.72 4.60 -2.06
C ASP A 91 5.63 5.76 -1.04
N ARG A 92 4.55 6.53 -1.09
CA ARG A 92 4.28 7.61 -0.12
C ARG A 92 4.00 7.09 1.28
N TYR A 93 3.17 6.05 1.38
CA TYR A 93 2.85 5.42 2.65
C TYR A 93 4.10 4.86 3.35
N HIS A 94 4.98 4.20 2.62
CA HIS A 94 6.20 3.63 3.19
C HIS A 94 7.15 4.68 3.76
N GLN A 95 7.21 5.88 3.19
CA GLN A 95 7.97 7.00 3.78
C GLN A 95 7.47 7.35 5.19
N VAL A 96 6.18 7.15 5.44
CA VAL A 96 5.58 7.34 6.77
C VAL A 96 5.82 6.12 7.65
N SER A 97 5.50 4.92 7.16
CA SER A 97 5.60 3.69 7.96
C SER A 97 7.03 3.39 8.41
N ASP A 98 8.05 3.77 7.64
CA ASP A 98 9.46 3.59 8.02
C ASP A 98 9.91 4.53 9.15
N THR A 99 9.15 5.61 9.38
CA THR A 99 9.50 6.64 10.38
C THR A 99 8.77 6.45 11.71
N TYR A 100 7.55 5.90 11.69
CA TYR A 100 6.66 5.82 12.85
C TYR A 100 6.46 4.37 13.31
N GLU A 101 6.17 4.19 14.62
CA GLU A 101 5.95 2.88 15.25
C GLU A 101 4.54 2.34 14.97
N ALA A 102 3.60 3.26 14.76
CA ALA A 102 2.24 2.96 14.29
C ALA A 102 1.78 4.02 13.29
N VAL A 103 0.88 3.63 12.36
CA VAL A 103 0.28 4.56 11.41
C VAL A 103 -1.23 4.41 11.40
N LEU A 104 -1.93 5.51 11.64
CA LEU A 104 -3.35 5.63 11.37
C LEU A 104 -3.57 6.04 9.92
N VAL A 105 -4.17 5.16 9.13
CA VAL A 105 -4.54 5.46 7.74
C VAL A 105 -5.99 5.90 7.70
N LEU A 106 -6.22 7.13 7.23
CA LEU A 106 -7.53 7.73 7.05
C LEU A 106 -8.04 7.36 5.65
N GLY A 107 -9.02 6.48 5.57
CA GLY A 107 -9.57 5.96 4.31
C GLY A 107 -10.07 7.03 3.36
N THR A 108 -10.22 6.66 2.10
CA THR A 108 -10.70 7.57 1.04
C THR A 108 -12.19 7.90 1.21
N ASP A 109 -12.61 9.00 0.62
CA ASP A 109 -13.99 9.50 0.67
C ASP A 109 -14.44 9.91 -0.74
N PHE A 110 -15.07 8.98 -1.43
CA PHE A 110 -15.56 9.18 -2.79
C PHE A 110 -17.03 9.64 -2.76
N ALA A 111 -17.27 10.87 -2.36
CA ALA A 111 -18.65 11.41 -2.30
C ALA A 111 -19.41 11.30 -3.64
N ASP A 112 -18.70 11.22 -4.76
CA ASP A 112 -19.24 11.28 -6.12
C ASP A 112 -19.03 10.01 -6.97
N THR A 113 -18.26 9.02 -6.50
CA THR A 113 -18.04 7.75 -7.20
C THR A 113 -18.75 6.60 -6.49
N GLY A 114 -19.41 5.72 -7.23
CA GLY A 114 -20.28 4.68 -6.67
C GLY A 114 -19.58 3.75 -5.65
N LEU A 115 -20.27 3.46 -4.56
CA LEU A 115 -19.86 2.61 -3.42
C LEU A 115 -18.99 1.38 -3.73
N PRO A 116 -19.26 0.56 -4.77
CA PRO A 116 -18.47 -0.64 -5.04
C PRO A 116 -17.01 -0.37 -5.43
N ALA A 117 -16.76 0.74 -6.13
CA ALA A 117 -15.39 1.09 -6.55
C ALA A 117 -14.56 1.60 -5.37
N GLU A 118 -15.17 2.35 -4.45
CA GLU A 118 -14.53 2.87 -3.25
C GLU A 118 -14.09 1.76 -2.29
N LEU A 119 -14.99 0.83 -1.98
CA LEU A 119 -14.69 -0.29 -1.11
C LEU A 119 -13.53 -1.13 -1.64
N ALA A 120 -13.54 -1.46 -2.94
CA ALA A 120 -12.49 -2.23 -3.57
C ALA A 120 -11.14 -1.51 -3.54
N LEU A 121 -11.11 -0.19 -3.76
CA LEU A 121 -9.89 0.60 -3.67
C LEU A 121 -9.35 0.66 -2.23
N ASN A 122 -10.21 0.91 -1.24
CA ASN A 122 -9.80 0.94 0.17
C ASN A 122 -9.27 -0.43 0.63
N ALA A 123 -9.94 -1.53 0.26
CA ALA A 123 -9.47 -2.88 0.56
C ALA A 123 -8.10 -3.16 -0.08
N ARG A 124 -7.92 -2.77 -1.34
CA ARG A 124 -6.65 -2.94 -2.04
C ARG A 124 -5.54 -2.10 -1.41
N LEU A 125 -5.79 -0.83 -1.13
CA LEU A 125 -4.81 0.03 -0.45
C LEU A 125 -4.43 -0.52 0.93
N ALA A 126 -5.40 -0.98 1.71
CA ALA A 126 -5.13 -1.57 3.02
C ALA A 126 -4.24 -2.82 2.91
N ASN A 127 -4.51 -3.71 1.93
CA ASN A 127 -3.69 -4.88 1.66
C ASN A 127 -2.27 -4.49 1.26
N GLU A 128 -2.12 -3.53 0.33
CA GLU A 128 -0.81 -3.06 -0.13
C GLU A 128 -0.01 -2.35 0.98
N PHE A 129 -0.68 -1.68 1.90
CA PHE A 129 -0.05 -1.07 3.08
C PHE A 129 0.27 -2.09 4.18
N GLY A 130 -0.24 -3.33 4.10
CA GLY A 130 -0.19 -4.30 5.17
C GLY A 130 -0.91 -3.81 6.43
N ALA A 131 -1.98 -3.04 6.26
CA ALA A 131 -2.73 -2.42 7.33
C ALA A 131 -3.97 -3.25 7.70
N ALA A 132 -4.23 -3.37 9.00
CA ALA A 132 -5.45 -3.96 9.49
C ALA A 132 -6.64 -3.02 9.25
N VAL A 133 -7.77 -3.54 8.78
CA VAL A 133 -8.92 -2.73 8.33
C VAL A 133 -9.97 -2.67 9.41
N LEU A 134 -10.48 -1.46 9.66
CA LEU A 134 -11.60 -1.16 10.54
C LEU A 134 -12.69 -0.41 9.75
N PRO A 135 -13.66 -1.10 9.14
CA PRO A 135 -14.75 -0.48 8.42
C PRO A 135 -15.78 0.14 9.37
N VAL A 136 -16.26 1.33 9.00
CA VAL A 136 -17.32 2.07 9.70
C VAL A 136 -18.54 2.17 8.79
N VAL A 137 -19.62 1.51 9.16
CA VAL A 137 -20.87 1.46 8.41
C VAL A 137 -21.82 2.54 8.94
N ALA A 138 -22.32 3.39 8.06
CA ALA A 138 -23.33 4.40 8.40
C ALA A 138 -24.67 3.72 8.71
N ALA A 139 -25.28 4.02 9.85
CA ALA A 139 -26.53 3.40 10.27
C ALA A 139 -27.64 4.40 10.65
N ARG A 140 -27.42 5.69 10.35
CA ARG A 140 -28.36 6.75 10.68
C ARG A 140 -29.64 6.62 9.86
N ASP A 141 -30.78 6.70 10.55
CA ASP A 141 -32.14 6.70 9.95
C ASP A 141 -32.44 5.47 9.07
N GLN A 142 -31.78 4.33 9.36
CA GLN A 142 -31.98 3.06 8.63
C GLN A 142 -32.77 2.06 9.47
N SER A 143 -33.50 1.14 8.77
CA SER A 143 -34.20 0.04 9.44
C SER A 143 -33.22 -1.01 9.97
N PRO A 144 -33.58 -1.79 11.00
CA PRO A 144 -32.77 -2.87 11.55
C PRO A 144 -32.26 -3.86 10.49
N GLU A 145 -33.13 -4.25 9.54
CA GLU A 145 -32.79 -5.17 8.47
C GLU A 145 -31.74 -4.58 7.53
N THR A 146 -31.87 -3.29 7.20
CA THR A 146 -30.94 -2.58 6.32
C THR A 146 -29.55 -2.51 6.95
N VAL A 147 -29.46 -2.07 8.22
CA VAL A 147 -28.17 -1.97 8.92
C VAL A 147 -27.48 -3.33 9.03
N VAL A 148 -28.23 -4.38 9.38
CA VAL A 148 -27.70 -5.76 9.45
C VAL A 148 -27.19 -6.22 8.08
N ALA A 149 -27.94 -5.93 7.01
CA ALA A 149 -27.52 -6.29 5.66
C ALA A 149 -26.26 -5.54 5.22
N GLU A 150 -26.17 -4.22 5.51
CA GLU A 150 -25.00 -3.41 5.15
C GLU A 150 -23.74 -3.86 5.91
N VAL A 151 -23.85 -4.13 7.22
CA VAL A 151 -22.72 -4.64 8.00
C VAL A 151 -22.24 -5.98 7.47
N ARG A 152 -23.16 -6.92 7.17
CA ARG A 152 -22.81 -8.22 6.61
C ARG A 152 -22.18 -8.09 5.21
N ASN A 153 -22.79 -7.30 4.33
CA ASN A 153 -22.28 -7.09 2.97
C ASN A 153 -20.88 -6.46 3.01
N ALA A 154 -20.64 -5.51 3.90
CA ALA A 154 -19.34 -4.91 4.09
C ALA A 154 -18.30 -5.92 4.58
N HIS A 155 -18.65 -6.73 5.58
CA HIS A 155 -17.81 -7.81 6.08
C HIS A 155 -17.43 -8.77 4.94
N ASP A 156 -18.44 -9.33 4.25
CA ASP A 156 -18.22 -10.31 3.20
C ASP A 156 -17.42 -9.73 2.03
N ALA A 157 -17.62 -8.45 1.70
CA ALA A 157 -16.87 -7.76 0.66
C ALA A 157 -15.39 -7.59 1.02
N TYR A 158 -15.07 -7.10 2.22
CA TYR A 158 -13.67 -6.97 2.66
C TYR A 158 -12.99 -8.33 2.81
N ALA A 159 -13.69 -9.32 3.38
CA ALA A 159 -13.18 -10.68 3.50
C ALA A 159 -12.90 -11.32 2.12
N SER A 160 -13.80 -11.14 1.13
CA SER A 160 -13.60 -11.65 -0.23
C SER A 160 -12.43 -10.98 -0.97
N LEU A 161 -12.09 -9.74 -0.60
CA LEU A 161 -10.95 -8.99 -1.13
C LEU A 161 -9.65 -9.26 -0.35
N GLY A 162 -9.67 -10.20 0.60
CA GLY A 162 -8.49 -10.60 1.36
C GLY A 162 -8.01 -9.56 2.38
N ALA A 163 -8.86 -8.62 2.77
CA ALA A 163 -8.50 -7.61 3.77
C ALA A 163 -8.42 -8.22 5.19
N ASP A 164 -7.46 -7.75 5.97
CA ASP A 164 -7.27 -8.16 7.36
C ASP A 164 -8.21 -7.37 8.28
N LEU A 165 -9.43 -7.89 8.48
CA LEU A 165 -10.46 -7.26 9.31
C LEU A 165 -10.15 -7.47 10.80
N ILE A 166 -9.96 -6.38 11.57
CA ILE A 166 -9.77 -6.46 13.02
C ILE A 166 -11.07 -6.30 13.81
N ALA A 167 -11.99 -5.51 13.30
CA ALA A 167 -13.32 -5.29 13.83
C ALA A 167 -14.15 -4.55 12.79
N MET A 168 -15.45 -4.37 13.08
CA MET A 168 -16.34 -3.48 12.33
C MET A 168 -17.07 -2.53 13.29
N VAL A 169 -17.49 -1.39 12.78
CA VAL A 169 -18.27 -0.41 13.55
C VAL A 169 -19.55 -0.08 12.81
N ALA A 170 -20.72 -0.36 13.41
CA ALA A 170 -21.98 0.23 13.00
C ALA A 170 -22.12 1.57 13.75
N ASN A 171 -22.00 2.67 13.04
CA ASN A 171 -21.95 4.01 13.64
C ASN A 171 -23.24 4.80 13.37
N ARG A 172 -23.59 5.70 14.30
CA ARG A 172 -24.76 6.57 14.20
C ARG A 172 -26.08 5.77 14.24
N VAL A 173 -26.13 4.70 15.03
CA VAL A 173 -27.33 3.88 15.17
C VAL A 173 -28.37 4.65 16.00
N SER A 174 -29.44 5.10 15.37
CA SER A 174 -30.52 5.88 16.01
C SER A 174 -31.62 5.00 16.64
N ASP A 175 -31.80 3.78 16.14
CA ASP A 175 -32.85 2.86 16.57
C ASP A 175 -32.30 1.78 17.52
N PRO A 176 -32.85 1.64 18.74
CA PRO A 176 -32.50 0.56 19.67
C PRO A 176 -32.72 -0.86 19.12
N GLU A 177 -33.71 -1.05 18.24
CA GLU A 177 -33.97 -2.35 17.62
C GLU A 177 -32.85 -2.66 16.58
N ALA A 178 -32.40 -1.68 15.81
CA ALA A 178 -31.26 -1.82 14.93
C ALA A 178 -29.98 -2.16 15.72
N ALA A 179 -29.75 -1.49 16.84
CA ALA A 179 -28.62 -1.79 17.71
C ALA A 179 -28.65 -3.24 18.25
N ALA A 180 -29.82 -3.72 18.66
CA ALA A 180 -29.98 -5.11 19.10
C ALA A 180 -29.76 -6.13 17.97
N ALA A 181 -30.27 -5.84 16.78
CA ALA A 181 -30.13 -6.70 15.59
C ALA A 181 -28.65 -6.80 15.15
N VAL A 182 -27.88 -5.71 15.17
CA VAL A 182 -26.45 -5.71 14.85
C VAL A 182 -25.66 -6.50 15.90
N ARG A 183 -25.97 -6.38 17.20
CA ARG A 183 -25.33 -7.21 18.24
C ARG A 183 -25.59 -8.70 18.03
N GLY A 184 -26.82 -9.08 17.63
CA GLY A 184 -27.15 -10.47 17.27
C GLY A 184 -26.44 -10.98 16.02
N LEU A 185 -26.07 -10.08 15.08
CA LEU A 185 -25.20 -10.41 13.96
C LEU A 185 -23.75 -10.61 14.44
N ALA A 186 -23.25 -9.75 15.32
CA ALA A 186 -21.89 -9.80 15.86
C ALA A 186 -21.54 -11.16 16.49
N GLU A 187 -22.51 -11.84 17.13
CA GLU A 187 -22.31 -13.19 17.67
C GLU A 187 -22.05 -14.28 16.62
N ARG A 188 -22.25 -13.96 15.34
CA ARG A 188 -22.14 -14.91 14.21
C ARG A 188 -20.95 -14.59 13.30
N LEU A 189 -20.28 -13.46 13.47
CA LEU A 189 -19.11 -13.05 12.72
C LEU A 189 -17.84 -13.38 13.50
N PRO A 190 -16.75 -13.73 12.83
CA PRO A 190 -15.47 -14.00 13.49
C PRO A 190 -14.82 -12.73 14.07
N GLU A 191 -15.09 -11.56 13.47
CA GLU A 191 -14.62 -10.28 13.96
C GLU A 191 -15.69 -9.58 14.83
N PRO A 192 -15.28 -8.86 15.88
CA PRO A 192 -16.22 -8.09 16.70
C PRO A 192 -16.87 -6.96 15.90
N VAL A 193 -18.15 -6.71 16.19
CA VAL A 193 -18.87 -5.56 15.64
C VAL A 193 -19.28 -4.65 16.80
N PHE A 194 -18.77 -3.44 16.78
CA PHE A 194 -19.13 -2.41 17.76
C PHE A 194 -20.29 -1.57 17.25
N VAL A 195 -21.17 -1.15 18.18
CA VAL A 195 -22.35 -0.36 17.86
C VAL A 195 -22.26 0.98 18.58
N LEU A 196 -22.09 2.06 17.82
CA LEU A 196 -22.08 3.42 18.34
C LEU A 196 -23.43 4.09 18.06
N PRO A 197 -24.12 4.59 19.10
CA PRO A 197 -25.38 5.29 18.92
C PRO A 197 -25.18 6.65 18.23
N GLU A 198 -26.25 7.18 17.64
CA GLU A 198 -26.26 8.57 17.15
C GLU A 198 -26.15 9.52 18.35
N GLU A 199 -25.16 10.41 18.29
CA GLU A 199 -24.95 11.46 19.29
C GLU A 199 -25.32 12.82 18.68
N PRO A 200 -26.49 13.39 19.02
CA PRO A 200 -26.97 14.62 18.41
C PRO A 200 -26.01 15.80 18.55
N ALA A 201 -25.23 15.85 19.64
CA ALA A 201 -24.27 16.93 19.84
C ALA A 201 -23.10 16.91 18.85
N LEU A 202 -22.75 15.74 18.31
CA LEU A 202 -21.72 15.60 17.26
C LEU A 202 -22.27 16.02 15.90
N ALA A 203 -23.50 15.67 15.58
CA ALA A 203 -24.16 15.99 14.33
C ALA A 203 -24.53 17.49 14.20
N ALA A 204 -24.80 18.16 15.32
CA ALA A 204 -25.18 19.57 15.32
C ALA A 204 -24.00 20.47 14.90
N PRO A 205 -24.12 21.36 13.89
CA PRO A 205 -23.08 22.33 13.59
C PRO A 205 -23.00 23.40 14.71
N THR A 206 -21.81 23.99 14.90
CA THR A 206 -21.69 25.18 15.76
C THR A 206 -22.11 26.44 15.02
N VAL A 207 -22.46 27.52 15.74
CA VAL A 207 -22.75 28.82 15.14
C VAL A 207 -21.55 29.33 14.33
N ALA A 208 -20.31 29.02 14.73
CA ALA A 208 -19.11 29.33 13.95
C ALA A 208 -19.08 28.57 12.61
N GLN A 209 -19.49 27.31 12.57
CA GLN A 209 -19.61 26.52 11.33
C GLN A 209 -20.73 27.03 10.44
N VAL A 210 -21.85 27.46 11.04
CA VAL A 210 -22.91 28.16 10.31
C VAL A 210 -22.39 29.44 9.65
N LYS A 211 -21.68 30.28 10.42
CA LYS A 211 -21.05 31.50 9.91
C LYS A 211 -20.12 31.21 8.71
N GLU A 212 -19.29 30.19 8.83
CA GLU A 212 -18.35 29.81 7.76
C GLU A 212 -19.08 29.32 6.52
N ALA A 213 -20.07 28.44 6.67
CA ALA A 213 -20.80 27.84 5.57
C ALA A 213 -21.68 28.84 4.81
N THR A 214 -22.23 29.84 5.51
CA THR A 214 -23.12 30.86 4.92
C THR A 214 -22.36 32.15 4.58
N GLY A 215 -21.11 32.31 4.90
CA GLY A 215 -20.38 33.57 4.76
C GLY A 215 -20.91 34.70 5.66
N ALA A 216 -21.66 34.37 6.72
CA ALA A 216 -22.32 35.35 7.57
C ALA A 216 -21.34 36.29 8.30
N LYS A 217 -21.75 37.56 8.44
CA LYS A 217 -21.05 38.54 9.27
C LYS A 217 -21.62 38.54 10.69
N VAL A 218 -20.76 38.74 11.68
CA VAL A 218 -21.17 38.82 13.10
C VAL A 218 -21.53 40.26 13.42
N LEU A 219 -22.76 40.50 13.86
CA LEU A 219 -23.19 41.78 14.37
C LEU A 219 -23.06 41.88 15.88
N LEU A 220 -23.39 40.81 16.60
CA LEU A 220 -23.28 40.69 18.05
C LEU A 220 -22.76 39.27 18.40
N GLY A 221 -22.21 39.10 19.57
CA GLY A 221 -21.76 37.83 20.10
C GLY A 221 -20.25 37.78 20.37
N ASP A 222 -19.86 36.79 21.10
CA ASP A 222 -18.46 36.51 21.46
C ASP A 222 -18.04 35.11 20.98
N HIS A 223 -16.79 34.75 21.26
CA HIS A 223 -16.25 33.44 20.90
C HIS A 223 -17.00 32.28 21.55
N ALA A 224 -17.46 32.45 22.80
CA ALA A 224 -18.22 31.43 23.52
C ALA A 224 -19.60 31.22 22.87
N GLY A 225 -20.26 32.30 22.46
CA GLY A 225 -21.53 32.24 21.72
C GLY A 225 -21.36 31.53 20.36
N LEU A 226 -20.31 31.83 19.61
CA LEU A 226 -20.02 31.18 18.32
C LEU A 226 -19.72 29.68 18.46
N SER A 227 -19.30 29.22 19.64
CA SER A 227 -19.06 27.80 19.93
C SER A 227 -20.31 26.98 20.30
N ARG A 228 -21.50 27.63 20.41
CA ARG A 228 -22.75 26.94 20.72
C ARG A 228 -23.20 26.04 19.59
N ASP A 229 -23.75 24.87 19.96
CA ASP A 229 -24.32 23.91 18.99
C ASP A 229 -25.68 24.39 18.51
N VAL A 230 -25.91 24.32 17.20
CA VAL A 230 -27.21 24.55 16.54
C VAL A 230 -27.91 23.22 16.41
N ARG A 231 -28.86 22.93 17.32
CA ARG A 231 -29.57 21.65 17.38
C ARG A 231 -30.73 21.56 16.38
N ASN A 232 -31.33 22.69 16.06
CA ASN A 232 -32.44 22.81 15.11
C ASN A 232 -32.57 24.24 14.60
N LEU A 233 -33.39 24.42 13.57
CA LEU A 233 -33.67 25.71 12.93
C LEU A 233 -35.11 26.15 13.23
N VAL A 234 -35.28 27.41 13.59
CA VAL A 234 -36.62 28.02 13.75
C VAL A 234 -36.71 29.22 12.85
N PHE A 235 -37.62 29.15 11.86
CA PHE A 235 -37.83 30.24 10.89
C PHE A 235 -38.86 31.22 11.41
N GLY A 236 -38.45 32.48 11.61
CA GLY A 236 -39.29 33.59 12.09
C GLY A 236 -40.09 34.25 11.01
N GLY A 237 -41.16 33.61 10.56
CA GLY A 237 -42.09 34.20 9.56
C GLY A 237 -43.42 34.73 10.19
N ALA A 238 -43.84 34.17 11.32
CA ALA A 238 -45.08 34.54 12.01
C ALA A 238 -44.87 35.73 12.95
N HIS A 239 -45.99 36.28 13.48
CA HIS A 239 -45.94 37.31 14.51
C HIS A 239 -45.56 36.71 15.89
N LEU A 240 -45.04 37.52 16.80
CA LEU A 240 -44.38 37.11 18.03
C LEU A 240 -45.16 36.08 18.90
N PRO A 241 -46.51 36.22 19.14
CA PRO A 241 -47.25 35.23 19.92
C PRO A 241 -47.28 33.81 19.34
N VAL A 242 -47.14 33.65 18.01
CA VAL A 242 -47.09 32.37 17.33
C VAL A 242 -45.66 31.85 17.27
N PHE A 243 -44.68 32.74 17.15
CA PHE A 243 -43.26 32.41 17.05
C PHE A 243 -42.65 31.93 18.35
N LEU A 244 -42.95 32.56 19.50
CA LEU A 244 -42.34 32.21 20.79
C LEU A 244 -42.56 30.75 21.20
N PRO A 245 -43.74 30.14 21.05
CA PRO A 245 -43.94 28.73 21.36
C PRO A 245 -43.14 27.74 20.45
N ALA A 246 -42.70 28.21 19.29
CA ALA A 246 -41.90 27.40 18.37
C ALA A 246 -40.40 27.35 18.75
N LEU A 247 -39.94 28.21 19.64
CA LEU A 247 -38.56 28.21 20.10
C LEU A 247 -38.28 26.93 20.89
N THR A 248 -37.13 26.33 20.61
CA THR A 248 -36.67 25.11 21.28
C THR A 248 -35.22 25.27 21.72
N GLU A 249 -34.79 24.42 22.66
CA GLU A 249 -33.45 24.46 23.21
C GLU A 249 -32.37 24.27 22.13
N GLY A 250 -31.41 25.18 22.08
CA GLY A 250 -30.31 25.18 21.09
C GLY A 250 -30.72 25.52 19.66
N CYS A 251 -31.91 26.13 19.45
CA CYS A 251 -32.30 26.51 18.10
C CYS A 251 -31.53 27.73 17.57
N LEU A 252 -31.26 27.76 16.26
CA LEU A 252 -30.88 28.97 15.54
C LEU A 252 -32.13 29.61 14.94
N VAL A 253 -32.38 30.83 15.33
CA VAL A 253 -33.51 31.61 14.77
C VAL A 253 -33.10 32.24 13.46
N VAL A 254 -33.84 31.94 12.37
CA VAL A 254 -33.60 32.51 11.04
C VAL A 254 -34.75 33.44 10.70
N THR A 255 -34.48 34.72 10.53
CA THR A 255 -35.51 35.74 10.27
C THR A 255 -34.95 36.92 9.44
N PRO A 256 -35.76 37.63 8.66
CA PRO A 256 -35.32 38.88 8.06
C PRO A 256 -34.87 39.92 9.10
N GLY A 257 -33.88 40.75 8.77
CA GLY A 257 -33.31 41.70 9.71
C GLY A 257 -34.21 42.87 10.11
N ASP A 258 -35.29 43.13 9.37
CA ASP A 258 -36.33 44.11 9.69
C ASP A 258 -37.28 43.66 10.81
N ARG A 259 -37.25 42.36 11.16
CA ARG A 259 -38.14 41.77 12.19
C ARG A 259 -37.60 41.99 13.63
N SER A 260 -37.43 43.26 14.00
CA SER A 260 -36.97 43.63 15.34
C SER A 260 -37.80 43.02 16.48
N ASP A 261 -39.11 42.79 16.27
CA ASP A 261 -40.02 42.11 17.20
C ASP A 261 -39.58 40.68 17.50
N LEU A 262 -39.21 39.92 16.48
CA LEU A 262 -38.75 38.51 16.64
C LEU A 262 -37.33 38.43 17.20
N ILE A 263 -36.45 39.34 16.77
CA ILE A 263 -35.06 39.41 17.29
C ILE A 263 -35.09 39.64 18.81
N ILE A 264 -35.77 40.67 19.26
CA ILE A 264 -35.87 41.02 20.69
C ILE A 264 -36.64 39.94 21.44
N GLY A 265 -37.72 39.39 20.87
CA GLY A 265 -38.49 38.31 21.47
C GLY A 265 -37.70 37.05 21.71
N ALA A 266 -36.89 36.60 20.72
CA ALA A 266 -36.01 35.45 20.85
C ALA A 266 -34.92 35.64 21.90
N LEU A 267 -34.27 36.82 21.89
CA LEU A 267 -33.21 37.13 22.88
C LEU A 267 -33.79 37.34 24.29
N ALA A 268 -35.00 37.85 24.42
CA ALA A 268 -35.68 37.95 25.72
C ALA A 268 -36.05 36.58 26.26
N ALA A 269 -36.57 35.67 25.44
CA ALA A 269 -36.83 34.29 25.82
C ALA A 269 -35.52 33.57 26.26
N HIS A 270 -34.42 33.74 25.51
CA HIS A 270 -33.10 33.24 25.90
C HIS A 270 -32.63 33.79 27.25
N SER A 271 -32.76 35.10 27.45
CA SER A 271 -32.38 35.75 28.70
C SER A 271 -33.23 35.27 29.91
N ALA A 272 -34.48 34.93 29.67
CA ALA A 272 -35.39 34.36 30.66
C ALA A 272 -35.09 32.87 30.98
N GLY A 273 -34.15 32.24 30.26
CA GLY A 273 -33.65 30.88 30.49
C GLY A 273 -34.54 29.77 29.94
N SER A 274 -35.52 30.05 29.08
CA SER A 274 -36.37 29.00 28.50
C SER A 274 -37.06 29.46 27.20
N PRO A 275 -36.70 28.87 26.08
CA PRO A 275 -35.52 28.01 25.84
C PRO A 275 -34.24 28.84 25.60
N ALA A 276 -33.08 28.23 25.87
CA ALA A 276 -31.79 28.84 25.49
C ALA A 276 -31.55 28.63 23.99
N ILE A 277 -31.49 29.72 23.18
CA ILE A 277 -31.24 29.65 21.77
C ILE A 277 -29.74 29.65 21.47
N ALA A 278 -29.32 29.05 20.35
CA ALA A 278 -27.91 29.08 19.86
C ALA A 278 -27.51 30.47 19.35
N GLY A 279 -28.39 31.14 18.65
CA GLY A 279 -28.18 32.46 18.11
C GLY A 279 -29.33 32.91 17.18
N VAL A 280 -29.13 34.05 16.53
CA VAL A 280 -30.04 34.60 15.51
C VAL A 280 -29.28 34.84 14.22
N LEU A 281 -29.82 34.37 13.08
CA LEU A 281 -29.30 34.60 11.74
C LEU A 281 -30.29 35.47 10.96
N LEU A 282 -29.84 36.64 10.57
CA LEU A 282 -30.61 37.61 9.80
C LEU A 282 -30.37 37.40 8.30
N THR A 283 -31.46 37.44 7.51
CA THR A 283 -31.40 37.26 6.06
C THR A 283 -31.65 38.58 5.33
N LEU A 284 -31.36 38.61 4.02
CA LEU A 284 -31.60 39.74 3.10
C LEU A 284 -30.64 40.95 3.26
N ASP A 285 -29.50 40.79 3.91
CA ASP A 285 -28.57 41.87 4.31
C ASP A 285 -29.27 43.05 5.06
N GLU A 286 -30.44 42.73 5.64
CA GLU A 286 -31.19 43.69 6.43
C GLU A 286 -30.65 43.78 7.85
N HIS A 287 -30.33 44.98 8.30
CA HIS A 287 -29.78 45.24 9.62
C HIS A 287 -30.83 45.83 10.54
N PRO A 288 -31.01 45.28 11.75
CA PRO A 288 -31.83 45.92 12.76
C PRO A 288 -31.26 47.30 13.12
N GLY A 289 -32.14 48.23 13.42
CA GLY A 289 -31.70 49.58 13.81
C GLY A 289 -30.77 49.59 15.03
N ASP A 290 -29.88 50.60 15.15
CA ASP A 290 -28.87 50.70 16.23
C ASP A 290 -29.45 50.52 17.64
N GLN A 291 -30.66 51.04 17.87
CA GLN A 291 -31.34 50.88 19.15
C GLN A 291 -31.78 49.46 19.45
N THR A 292 -32.14 48.69 18.41
CA THR A 292 -32.51 47.27 18.53
C THR A 292 -31.23 46.46 18.85
N LEU A 293 -30.12 46.72 18.16
CA LEU A 293 -28.82 46.06 18.48
C LEU A 293 -28.31 46.40 19.87
N ALA A 294 -28.42 47.66 20.29
CA ALA A 294 -28.03 48.07 21.66
C ALA A 294 -28.91 47.42 22.74
N LEU A 295 -30.20 47.21 22.48
CA LEU A 295 -31.08 46.49 23.39
C LEU A 295 -30.76 44.98 23.39
N ALA A 296 -30.58 44.38 22.24
CA ALA A 296 -30.23 42.99 22.04
C ALA A 296 -28.94 42.63 22.83
N SER A 297 -27.89 43.44 22.67
CA SER A 297 -26.61 43.29 23.40
C SER A 297 -26.76 43.32 24.92
N ARG A 298 -27.69 44.09 25.46
CA ARG A 298 -27.95 44.13 26.93
C ARG A 298 -28.83 43.00 27.41
N LEU A 299 -29.80 42.56 26.61
CA LEU A 299 -30.71 41.45 26.95
C LEU A 299 -30.00 40.10 27.03
N ALA A 300 -29.15 39.83 26.04
CA ALA A 300 -28.49 38.54 25.92
C ALA A 300 -26.97 38.71 25.52
N PRO A 301 -26.15 39.17 26.49
CA PRO A 301 -24.72 39.35 26.24
C PRO A 301 -24.07 38.05 25.73
N GLY A 302 -23.20 38.17 24.71
CA GLY A 302 -22.48 37.03 24.12
C GLY A 302 -23.31 36.16 23.17
N THR A 303 -24.64 36.38 23.06
CA THR A 303 -25.47 35.61 22.14
C THR A 303 -25.24 36.09 20.69
N PRO A 304 -24.87 35.18 19.76
CA PRO A 304 -24.57 35.57 18.40
C PRO A 304 -25.80 36.08 17.65
N VAL A 305 -25.63 37.23 16.97
CA VAL A 305 -26.52 37.73 15.93
C VAL A 305 -25.68 37.85 14.67
N LEU A 306 -26.03 37.08 13.67
CA LEU A 306 -25.32 37.00 12.39
C LEU A 306 -26.20 37.62 11.29
N VAL A 307 -25.61 38.06 10.17
CA VAL A 307 -26.34 38.50 8.98
C VAL A 307 -25.73 37.91 7.71
N VAL A 308 -26.60 37.49 6.80
CA VAL A 308 -26.27 37.01 5.45
C VAL A 308 -26.98 37.85 4.38
N PRO A 309 -26.36 38.02 3.20
CA PRO A 309 -26.96 38.74 2.09
C PRO A 309 -28.09 37.96 1.41
N GLU A 310 -28.07 36.62 1.50
CA GLU A 310 -29.05 35.76 0.85
C GLU A 310 -30.42 35.85 1.50
N GLY A 311 -31.45 35.49 0.70
CA GLY A 311 -32.82 35.35 1.17
C GLY A 311 -33.00 34.09 2.03
N SER A 312 -34.15 34.02 2.72
CA SER A 312 -34.41 32.94 3.70
C SER A 312 -34.40 31.54 3.07
N MET A 313 -34.80 31.34 1.81
CA MET A 313 -34.80 30.00 1.17
C MET A 313 -33.38 29.50 0.86
N PRO A 314 -32.51 30.24 0.13
CA PRO A 314 -31.13 29.82 -0.08
C PRO A 314 -30.36 29.60 1.24
N THR A 315 -30.61 30.43 2.23
CA THR A 315 -30.05 30.28 3.58
C THR A 315 -30.54 28.97 4.24
N ALA A 316 -31.83 28.66 4.13
CA ALA A 316 -32.37 27.41 4.65
C ALA A 316 -31.74 26.18 4.00
N ASP A 317 -31.60 26.15 2.69
CA ASP A 317 -30.98 25.06 1.93
C ASP A 317 -29.53 24.81 2.38
N ALA A 318 -28.75 25.89 2.54
CA ALA A 318 -27.39 25.81 3.06
C ALA A 318 -27.31 25.29 4.47
N LEU A 319 -28.24 25.68 5.36
CA LEU A 319 -28.27 25.26 6.73
C LEU A 319 -28.76 23.81 6.91
N LEU A 320 -29.73 23.36 6.11
CA LEU A 320 -30.28 22.00 6.19
C LEU A 320 -29.29 20.94 5.73
N SER A 321 -28.36 21.31 4.85
CA SER A 321 -27.29 20.43 4.38
C SER A 321 -26.04 20.44 5.28
N LEU A 322 -25.99 21.32 6.29
CA LEU A 322 -24.82 21.52 7.13
C LEU A 322 -24.78 20.52 8.29
N GLU A 323 -23.79 19.67 8.30
CA GLU A 323 -23.49 18.78 9.43
C GLU A 323 -22.35 19.31 10.29
N GLY A 324 -22.39 18.97 11.58
CA GLY A 324 -21.32 19.25 12.54
C GLY A 324 -20.04 18.50 12.16
N LYS A 325 -18.90 19.18 12.25
CA LYS A 325 -17.58 18.62 11.96
C LYS A 325 -16.69 18.65 13.18
N LEU A 326 -15.92 17.56 13.37
CA LEU A 326 -14.83 17.53 14.35
C LEU A 326 -13.65 18.35 13.81
N THR A 327 -13.26 19.37 14.56
CA THR A 327 -12.15 20.26 14.17
C THR A 327 -11.34 20.68 15.39
N ALA A 328 -10.15 21.20 15.21
CA ALA A 328 -9.34 21.80 16.27
C ALA A 328 -10.07 22.95 17.00
N ALA A 329 -11.02 23.62 16.34
CA ALA A 329 -11.84 24.67 16.93
C ALA A 329 -13.03 24.16 17.75
N THR A 330 -13.28 22.84 17.78
CA THR A 330 -14.40 22.23 18.52
C THR A 330 -13.92 21.20 19.56
N PRO A 331 -13.07 21.57 20.53
CA PRO A 331 -12.47 20.63 21.49
C PRO A 331 -13.53 19.85 22.31
N ARG A 332 -14.66 20.50 22.67
CA ARG A 332 -15.77 19.83 23.35
C ARG A 332 -16.34 18.65 22.57
N LYS A 333 -16.48 18.80 21.25
CA LYS A 333 -16.94 17.70 20.39
C LYS A 333 -15.94 16.55 20.32
N ALA A 334 -14.65 16.85 20.31
CA ALA A 334 -13.62 15.82 20.38
C ALA A 334 -13.71 15.01 21.70
N GLU A 335 -13.98 15.65 22.83
CA GLU A 335 -14.20 14.93 24.10
C GLU A 335 -15.48 14.07 24.06
N ILE A 336 -16.55 14.57 23.48
CA ILE A 336 -17.81 13.79 23.30
C ILE A 336 -17.54 12.58 22.41
N ALA A 337 -16.81 12.75 21.29
CA ALA A 337 -16.47 11.68 20.36
C ALA A 337 -15.63 10.59 21.05
N LEU A 338 -14.62 10.98 21.82
CA LEU A 338 -13.81 10.04 22.60
C LEU A 338 -14.60 9.31 23.67
N GLY A 339 -15.44 10.02 24.41
CA GLY A 339 -16.32 9.41 25.42
C GLY A 339 -17.29 8.40 24.78
N LEU A 340 -17.85 8.73 23.62
CA LEU A 340 -18.71 7.81 22.86
C LEU A 340 -17.94 6.56 22.43
N PHE A 341 -16.74 6.72 21.87
CA PHE A 341 -15.88 5.62 21.45
C PHE A 341 -15.50 4.74 22.66
N GLU A 342 -14.98 5.31 23.74
CA GLU A 342 -14.56 4.57 24.94
C GLU A 342 -15.71 3.80 25.61
N THR A 343 -16.94 4.31 25.54
CA THR A 343 -18.12 3.65 26.14
C THR A 343 -18.61 2.46 25.32
N HIS A 344 -18.47 2.52 23.99
CA HIS A 344 -19.11 1.55 23.08
C HIS A 344 -18.13 0.63 22.34
N VAL A 345 -16.84 0.91 22.39
CA VAL A 345 -15.77 0.07 21.79
C VAL A 345 -14.98 -0.58 22.92
N ASP A 346 -14.85 -1.89 22.88
CA ASP A 346 -13.94 -2.60 23.77
C ASP A 346 -12.48 -2.30 23.36
N ALA A 347 -11.92 -1.29 24.04
CA ALA A 347 -10.58 -0.81 23.80
C ALA A 347 -9.50 -1.88 24.05
N ALA A 348 -9.73 -2.78 25.01
CA ALA A 348 -8.77 -3.85 25.33
C ALA A 348 -8.75 -4.89 24.20
N LEU A 349 -9.92 -5.34 23.76
CA LEU A 349 -10.07 -6.29 22.66
C LEU A 349 -9.51 -5.70 21.33
N LEU A 350 -9.82 -4.43 21.04
CA LEU A 350 -9.30 -3.77 19.83
C LEU A 350 -7.79 -3.60 19.91
N SER A 351 -7.25 -3.22 21.07
CA SER A 351 -5.81 -3.11 21.29
C SER A 351 -5.09 -4.45 21.16
N GLU A 352 -5.65 -5.52 21.67
CA GLU A 352 -5.11 -6.87 21.51
C GLU A 352 -5.04 -7.26 20.03
N ARG A 353 -6.11 -7.01 19.27
CA ARG A 353 -6.15 -7.28 17.84
C ARG A 353 -5.21 -6.37 17.02
N LEU A 354 -5.03 -5.13 17.44
CA LEU A 354 -4.04 -4.22 16.87
C LEU A 354 -2.59 -4.66 17.16
N SER A 355 -2.36 -5.39 18.24
CA SER A 355 -1.04 -5.91 18.61
C SER A 355 -0.70 -7.23 17.92
N VAL A 356 -1.67 -7.88 17.30
CA VAL A 356 -1.43 -9.08 16.48
C VAL A 356 -0.52 -8.73 15.32
N GLU A 357 0.48 -9.57 15.15
CA GLU A 357 1.56 -9.43 14.18
C GLU A 357 1.05 -9.09 12.78
N ARG A 358 1.89 -8.31 12.06
CA ARG A 358 1.76 -8.01 10.63
C ARG A 358 1.22 -9.22 9.90
N SER A 359 0.20 -9.06 9.06
CA SER A 359 -0.25 -10.08 8.12
C SER A 359 0.96 -10.78 7.50
N GLU A 360 1.08 -12.09 7.63
CA GLU A 360 2.14 -12.89 7.01
C GLU A 360 2.07 -12.85 5.47
N ARG A 361 1.09 -12.15 4.94
CA ARG A 361 0.83 -12.00 3.51
C ARG A 361 1.70 -10.90 2.94
N VAL A 362 2.55 -11.26 2.00
CA VAL A 362 3.34 -10.31 1.20
C VAL A 362 2.60 -10.10 -0.11
N THR A 363 2.05 -8.92 -0.32
CA THR A 363 1.40 -8.58 -1.59
C THR A 363 2.43 -8.32 -2.68
N PRO A 364 2.06 -8.35 -3.97
CA PRO A 364 2.97 -7.98 -5.08
C PRO A 364 3.62 -6.62 -4.90
N MET A 365 2.86 -5.61 -4.50
CA MET A 365 3.37 -4.24 -4.31
C MET A 365 4.31 -4.14 -3.10
N MET A 366 4.00 -4.82 -2.00
CA MET A 366 4.90 -4.93 -0.85
C MET A 366 6.22 -5.59 -1.26
N PHE A 367 6.16 -6.65 -2.06
CA PHE A 367 7.33 -7.35 -2.57
C PHE A 367 8.18 -6.44 -3.47
N GLU A 368 7.58 -5.75 -4.43
CA GLU A 368 8.29 -4.82 -5.32
C GLU A 368 8.90 -3.64 -4.54
N HIS A 369 8.17 -3.08 -3.59
CA HIS A 369 8.69 -2.01 -2.74
C HIS A 369 9.89 -2.49 -1.90
N GLU A 370 9.75 -3.62 -1.21
CA GLU A 370 10.82 -4.23 -0.42
C GLU A 370 12.05 -4.53 -1.28
N LEU A 371 11.84 -5.02 -2.50
CA LEU A 371 12.90 -5.29 -3.46
C LEU A 371 13.69 -4.02 -3.81
N VAL A 372 12.99 -2.93 -4.12
CA VAL A 372 13.60 -1.62 -4.41
C VAL A 372 14.35 -1.08 -3.19
N GLN A 373 13.76 -1.15 -2.00
CA GLN A 373 14.42 -0.69 -0.78
C GLN A 373 15.67 -1.52 -0.46
N ARG A 374 15.60 -2.85 -0.52
CA ARG A 374 16.77 -3.73 -0.31
C ARG A 374 17.87 -3.47 -1.32
N SER A 375 17.55 -3.19 -2.58
CA SER A 375 18.56 -2.86 -3.58
C SER A 375 19.33 -1.58 -3.26
N ARG A 376 18.69 -0.61 -2.56
CA ARG A 376 19.29 0.69 -2.16
C ARG A 376 20.07 0.61 -0.85
N THR A 377 19.57 -0.13 0.15
CA THR A 377 20.03 -0.04 1.56
C THR A 377 21.13 -1.03 1.93
N GLY A 378 21.30 -2.11 1.20
CA GLY A 378 22.19 -3.22 1.59
C GLY A 378 23.70 -2.96 1.46
N SER A 379 24.17 -1.79 1.00
CA SER A 379 25.59 -1.51 0.79
C SER A 379 25.90 -0.02 0.80
N SER A 380 27.11 0.35 1.26
CA SER A 380 27.64 1.71 1.17
C SER A 380 27.94 2.14 -0.28
N LYS A 381 28.00 1.19 -1.23
CA LYS A 381 28.23 1.43 -2.66
C LYS A 381 27.05 0.90 -3.47
N ARG A 382 26.50 1.75 -4.34
CA ARG A 382 25.47 1.35 -5.31
C ARG A 382 25.97 0.21 -6.19
N ARG A 383 25.13 -0.78 -6.49
CA ARG A 383 25.46 -1.90 -7.35
C ARG A 383 25.44 -1.48 -8.82
N HIS A 384 26.26 -2.14 -9.61
CA HIS A 384 26.43 -1.89 -11.02
C HIS A 384 26.00 -3.13 -11.83
N ILE A 385 24.97 -2.98 -12.69
CA ILE A 385 24.40 -4.08 -13.47
C ILE A 385 24.59 -3.85 -14.96
N VAL A 386 24.97 -4.90 -15.70
CA VAL A 386 25.12 -4.88 -17.15
C VAL A 386 23.84 -5.34 -17.83
N LEU A 387 23.42 -4.60 -18.85
CA LEU A 387 22.30 -4.91 -19.73
C LEU A 387 22.82 -5.07 -21.16
N PRO A 388 23.01 -6.32 -21.64
CA PRO A 388 23.61 -6.59 -22.97
C PRO A 388 22.81 -6.09 -24.17
N GLU A 389 21.51 -5.83 -24.01
CA GLU A 389 20.57 -5.53 -25.10
C GLU A 389 20.26 -4.02 -25.16
N GLY A 390 21.29 -3.18 -25.23
CA GLY A 390 21.20 -1.72 -25.05
C GLY A 390 20.37 -0.96 -26.09
N THR A 391 20.01 -1.56 -27.23
CA THR A 391 19.13 -0.94 -28.24
C THR A 391 17.69 -1.39 -28.16
N GLU A 392 17.37 -2.33 -27.26
CA GLU A 392 16.03 -2.87 -27.11
C GLU A 392 15.14 -1.86 -26.35
N GLU A 393 13.91 -1.61 -26.88
CA GLU A 393 13.00 -0.58 -26.36
C GLU A 393 12.66 -0.77 -24.88
N ARG A 394 12.30 -1.98 -24.47
CA ARG A 394 11.91 -2.29 -23.08
C ARG A 394 13.09 -2.14 -22.13
N VAL A 395 14.29 -2.47 -22.56
CA VAL A 395 15.53 -2.29 -21.81
C VAL A 395 15.82 -0.80 -21.59
N LEU A 396 15.66 0.03 -22.62
CA LEU A 396 15.84 1.48 -22.52
C LEU A 396 14.80 2.13 -21.59
N ARG A 397 13.52 1.72 -21.68
CA ARG A 397 12.46 2.18 -20.76
C ARG A 397 12.71 1.72 -19.33
N ALA A 398 13.14 0.49 -19.13
CA ALA A 398 13.52 -0.01 -17.81
C ALA A 398 14.73 0.75 -17.24
N THR A 399 15.72 1.07 -18.07
CA THR A 399 16.86 1.91 -17.68
C THR A 399 16.41 3.26 -17.12
N GLU A 400 15.48 3.94 -17.82
CA GLU A 400 14.92 5.21 -17.34
C GLU A 400 14.29 5.06 -15.95
N VAL A 401 13.47 4.02 -15.72
CA VAL A 401 12.82 3.76 -14.42
C VAL A 401 13.85 3.47 -13.33
N LEU A 402 14.85 2.62 -13.63
CA LEU A 402 15.91 2.23 -12.68
C LEU A 402 16.74 3.43 -12.24
N LEU A 403 17.10 4.32 -13.16
CA LEU A 403 17.86 5.53 -12.85
C LEU A 403 17.02 6.53 -12.05
N ARG A 404 15.78 6.81 -12.47
CA ARG A 404 14.87 7.71 -11.75
C ARG A 404 14.58 7.23 -10.33
N ARG A 405 14.44 5.92 -10.14
CA ARG A 405 14.24 5.30 -8.82
C ARG A 405 15.54 5.11 -8.04
N ASN A 406 16.70 5.47 -8.61
CA ASN A 406 18.02 5.38 -7.96
C ASN A 406 18.37 3.96 -7.47
N ILE A 407 18.03 2.93 -8.26
CA ILE A 407 18.16 1.52 -7.87
C ILE A 407 19.59 1.02 -7.99
N CYS A 408 20.21 1.19 -9.14
CA CYS A 408 21.58 0.73 -9.43
C CYS A 408 22.21 1.55 -10.55
N ASP A 409 23.54 1.50 -10.66
CA ASP A 409 24.26 1.99 -11.84
C ASP A 409 24.17 0.95 -12.96
N LEU A 410 24.19 1.40 -14.20
CA LEU A 410 23.97 0.53 -15.37
C LEU A 410 25.07 0.65 -16.41
N THR A 411 25.37 -0.46 -17.10
CA THR A 411 26.07 -0.45 -18.38
C THR A 411 25.17 -1.06 -19.45
N LEU A 412 24.87 -0.29 -20.48
CA LEU A 412 24.22 -0.76 -21.70
C LEU A 412 25.28 -1.18 -22.72
N LEU A 413 25.21 -2.41 -23.25
CA LEU A 413 26.09 -2.86 -24.27
C LEU A 413 25.53 -2.58 -25.68
N GLY A 414 26.33 -2.01 -26.55
CA GLY A 414 25.96 -1.69 -27.92
C GLY A 414 26.73 -0.49 -28.49
N GLU A 415 26.57 -0.24 -29.76
CA GLU A 415 27.17 0.93 -30.41
C GLU A 415 26.54 2.23 -29.88
N PRO A 416 27.35 3.18 -29.34
CA PRO A 416 26.83 4.36 -28.64
C PRO A 416 25.88 5.24 -29.46
N GLY A 417 26.15 5.42 -30.75
CA GLY A 417 25.29 6.20 -31.63
C GLY A 417 23.94 5.52 -31.86
N ALA A 418 23.92 4.20 -32.02
CA ALA A 418 22.67 3.43 -32.16
C ALA A 418 21.82 3.45 -30.90
N VAL A 419 22.41 3.29 -29.70
CA VAL A 419 21.72 3.32 -28.42
C VAL A 419 21.12 4.71 -28.19
N ARG A 420 21.92 5.79 -28.37
CA ARG A 420 21.41 7.17 -28.18
C ARG A 420 20.32 7.53 -29.19
N LYS A 421 20.49 7.13 -30.47
CA LYS A 421 19.47 7.33 -31.50
C LYS A 421 18.18 6.64 -31.14
N ARG A 422 18.25 5.38 -30.69
CA ARG A 422 17.05 4.61 -30.29
C ARG A 422 16.36 5.22 -29.08
N ALA A 423 17.10 5.66 -28.07
CA ALA A 423 16.54 6.36 -26.92
C ALA A 423 15.81 7.64 -27.34
N ALA A 424 16.42 8.43 -28.24
CA ALA A 424 15.79 9.66 -28.77
C ALA A 424 14.50 9.36 -29.56
N GLU A 425 14.48 8.33 -30.40
CA GLU A 425 13.29 7.88 -31.14
C GLU A 425 12.13 7.51 -30.20
N LEU A 426 12.46 6.98 -29.02
CA LEU A 426 11.50 6.59 -27.98
C LEU A 426 11.14 7.73 -27.01
N SER A 427 11.66 8.94 -27.24
CA SER A 427 11.51 10.11 -26.34
C SER A 427 12.01 9.84 -24.92
N ILE A 428 13.00 8.97 -24.76
CA ILE A 428 13.64 8.64 -23.49
C ILE A 428 14.85 9.56 -23.32
N HIS A 429 14.85 10.35 -22.27
CA HIS A 429 15.94 11.28 -21.93
C HIS A 429 16.83 10.64 -20.85
N LEU A 430 17.98 10.14 -21.29
CA LEU A 430 18.98 9.53 -20.42
C LEU A 430 20.32 10.26 -20.60
N ASP A 431 20.94 10.64 -19.48
CA ASP A 431 22.32 11.08 -19.46
C ASP A 431 23.24 9.85 -19.54
N LEU A 432 23.51 9.43 -20.77
CA LEU A 432 24.31 8.23 -21.05
C LEU A 432 25.77 8.64 -21.25
N LEU A 433 26.63 8.21 -20.32
CA LEU A 433 28.08 8.42 -20.40
C LEU A 433 28.70 7.49 -21.45
N ALA A 434 29.72 7.97 -22.17
CA ALA A 434 30.54 7.10 -23.01
C ALA A 434 31.56 6.31 -22.16
N ASP A 435 32.17 5.25 -22.77
CA ASP A 435 33.10 4.33 -22.05
C ASP A 435 34.35 5.07 -21.48
N ASP A 436 34.77 6.14 -22.13
CA ASP A 436 35.89 6.98 -21.75
C ASP A 436 35.54 8.24 -20.93
N GLU A 437 34.25 8.52 -20.75
CA GLU A 437 33.80 9.63 -19.91
C GLU A 437 33.85 9.24 -18.43
N ALA A 438 34.67 9.94 -17.65
CA ALA A 438 34.69 9.82 -16.21
C ALA A 438 33.35 10.30 -15.64
N PRO A 439 32.76 9.62 -14.64
CA PRO A 439 31.61 10.16 -13.93
C PRO A 439 31.96 11.52 -13.34
N ALA A 440 31.08 12.50 -13.50
CA ALA A 440 31.23 13.80 -12.85
C ALA A 440 31.54 13.59 -11.36
N ASP A 441 32.55 14.33 -10.87
CA ASP A 441 33.22 14.28 -9.58
C ASP A 441 32.51 13.45 -8.48
N PRO A 442 33.09 12.32 -8.03
CA PRO A 442 32.53 11.51 -6.95
C PRO A 442 32.49 12.22 -5.57
N SER A 443 33.06 13.44 -5.46
CA SER A 443 33.05 14.26 -4.25
C SER A 443 31.81 15.19 -4.16
N ALA A 444 31.03 15.34 -5.22
CA ALA A 444 29.82 16.15 -5.24
C ALA A 444 28.59 15.39 -4.72
N GLY A 445 28.51 15.08 -3.42
CA GLY A 445 27.33 14.54 -2.75
C GLY A 445 26.81 13.19 -3.30
N PRO A 446 25.75 12.59 -2.76
CA PRO A 446 25.18 11.36 -3.29
C PRO A 446 24.54 11.62 -4.65
N GLY A 447 25.35 11.58 -5.71
CA GLY A 447 24.89 11.65 -7.10
C GLY A 447 23.86 10.56 -7.40
N GLY A 448 22.88 10.85 -8.25
CA GLY A 448 21.88 9.89 -8.73
C GLY A 448 22.56 8.67 -9.41
N ALA A 449 21.77 7.61 -9.66
CA ALA A 449 22.22 6.46 -10.43
C ALA A 449 22.64 6.89 -11.85
N THR A 450 23.69 6.25 -12.38
CA THR A 450 24.29 6.58 -13.68
C THR A 450 24.19 5.42 -14.65
N ALA A 451 24.11 5.71 -15.94
CA ALA A 451 24.22 4.71 -17.00
C ALA A 451 25.33 5.09 -17.98
N ARG A 452 26.09 4.07 -18.41
CA ARG A 452 27.09 4.20 -19.47
C ARG A 452 26.83 3.25 -20.63
N ILE A 453 27.36 3.57 -21.79
CA ILE A 453 27.32 2.72 -22.99
C ILE A 453 28.70 2.20 -23.26
N VAL A 454 28.83 0.90 -23.49
CA VAL A 454 30.07 0.25 -23.87
C VAL A 454 29.83 -0.58 -25.14
N ASP A 455 30.64 -0.36 -26.15
CA ASP A 455 30.62 -1.15 -27.39
C ASP A 455 31.61 -2.32 -27.29
N PRO A 456 31.14 -3.57 -27.26
CA PRO A 456 32.01 -4.74 -27.21
C PRO A 456 32.96 -4.86 -28.39
N GLN A 457 32.66 -4.22 -29.54
CA GLN A 457 33.48 -4.30 -30.75
C GLN A 457 34.70 -3.37 -30.68
N THR A 458 34.54 -2.22 -30.03
CA THR A 458 35.55 -1.14 -30.03
C THR A 458 36.18 -0.87 -28.67
N SER A 459 35.57 -1.41 -27.58
CA SER A 459 36.10 -1.19 -26.24
C SER A 459 37.47 -1.79 -26.02
N PRO A 460 38.40 -1.07 -25.36
CA PRO A 460 39.73 -1.59 -25.02
C PRO A 460 39.66 -2.80 -24.05
N LEU A 461 38.52 -3.01 -23.37
CA LEU A 461 38.31 -4.18 -22.54
C LEU A 461 38.26 -5.49 -23.31
N ARG A 462 37.98 -5.46 -24.62
CA ARG A 462 37.87 -6.64 -25.46
C ARG A 462 39.16 -7.46 -25.49
N GLU A 463 40.31 -6.84 -25.61
CA GLU A 463 41.62 -7.51 -25.63
C GLU A 463 41.89 -8.21 -24.26
N ARG A 464 41.69 -7.48 -23.19
CA ARG A 464 41.81 -8.00 -21.82
C ARG A 464 40.87 -9.20 -21.56
N PHE A 465 39.63 -9.10 -22.01
CA PHE A 465 38.65 -10.18 -21.87
C PHE A 465 38.99 -11.39 -22.73
N ALA A 466 39.50 -11.19 -23.94
CA ALA A 466 39.98 -12.27 -24.80
C ALA A 466 41.15 -13.07 -24.17
N GLU A 467 42.13 -12.38 -23.59
CA GLU A 467 43.20 -13.03 -22.84
C GLU A 467 42.71 -13.83 -21.64
N SER A 468 41.80 -13.21 -20.83
CA SER A 468 41.24 -13.82 -19.63
C SER A 468 40.41 -15.05 -20.00
N TYR A 469 39.55 -14.95 -21.01
CA TYR A 469 38.69 -16.04 -21.48
C TYR A 469 39.50 -17.18 -22.10
N ALA A 470 40.52 -16.90 -22.92
CA ALA A 470 41.43 -17.90 -23.51
C ALA A 470 42.12 -18.71 -22.36
N LYS A 471 42.65 -18.01 -21.35
CA LYS A 471 43.27 -18.68 -20.18
C LYS A 471 42.22 -19.55 -19.43
N LEU A 472 41.03 -19.05 -19.21
CA LEU A 472 39.97 -19.77 -18.51
C LEU A 472 39.54 -21.06 -19.23
N ARG A 473 39.51 -21.03 -20.57
CA ARG A 473 39.01 -22.10 -21.43
C ARG A 473 40.13 -22.85 -22.18
N ALA A 474 41.39 -22.65 -21.81
CA ALA A 474 42.54 -23.31 -22.44
C ALA A 474 42.40 -24.85 -22.47
N HIS A 475 41.83 -25.44 -21.41
CA HIS A 475 41.55 -26.89 -21.29
C HIS A 475 40.48 -27.38 -22.31
N LYS A 476 39.77 -26.50 -22.99
CA LYS A 476 38.81 -26.79 -24.07
C LYS A 476 39.36 -26.40 -25.43
N GLY A 477 40.66 -26.02 -25.52
CA GLY A 477 41.33 -25.68 -26.79
C GLY A 477 40.95 -24.27 -27.33
N VAL A 478 40.46 -23.37 -26.51
CA VAL A 478 40.14 -22.00 -26.90
C VAL A 478 41.42 -21.21 -27.05
N THR A 479 41.73 -20.77 -28.30
CA THR A 479 42.88 -19.88 -28.61
C THR A 479 42.52 -18.43 -28.33
N TYR A 480 43.54 -17.54 -28.37
CA TYR A 480 43.31 -16.09 -28.21
C TYR A 480 42.40 -15.53 -29.32
N GLU A 481 42.62 -15.93 -30.57
CA GLU A 481 41.85 -15.47 -31.73
C GLU A 481 40.37 -15.87 -31.57
N LEU A 482 40.10 -17.12 -31.19
CA LEU A 482 38.75 -17.59 -30.94
C LEU A 482 38.12 -16.85 -29.75
N ALA A 483 38.89 -16.64 -28.69
CA ALA A 483 38.45 -15.89 -27.52
C ALA A 483 38.09 -14.44 -27.88
N HIS A 484 38.91 -13.79 -28.72
CA HIS A 484 38.70 -12.43 -29.16
C HIS A 484 37.42 -12.27 -30.01
N ASP A 485 37.07 -13.27 -30.81
CA ASP A 485 35.80 -13.28 -31.54
C ASP A 485 34.61 -13.53 -30.57
N VAL A 486 34.74 -14.48 -29.66
CA VAL A 486 33.66 -14.85 -28.72
C VAL A 486 33.32 -13.70 -27.78
N VAL A 487 34.30 -12.98 -27.23
CA VAL A 487 34.05 -11.87 -26.30
C VAL A 487 33.48 -10.62 -26.98
N SER A 488 33.36 -10.62 -28.32
CA SER A 488 32.65 -9.59 -29.07
C SER A 488 31.12 -9.74 -29.00
N ASP A 489 30.62 -10.92 -28.59
CA ASP A 489 29.22 -11.15 -28.28
C ASP A 489 28.84 -10.44 -26.99
N VAL A 490 27.72 -9.72 -27.01
CA VAL A 490 27.30 -8.87 -25.90
C VAL A 490 27.06 -9.67 -24.59
N SER A 491 26.57 -10.93 -24.65
CA SER A 491 26.35 -11.77 -23.50
C SER A 491 27.67 -12.27 -22.90
N TYR A 492 28.65 -12.64 -23.74
CA TYR A 492 29.99 -13.01 -23.28
C TYR A 492 30.74 -11.80 -22.73
N PHE A 493 30.68 -10.64 -23.39
CA PHE A 493 31.30 -9.41 -22.91
C PHE A 493 30.75 -8.99 -21.55
N GLY A 494 29.42 -8.91 -21.39
CA GLY A 494 28.78 -8.57 -20.12
C GLY A 494 29.13 -9.56 -19.00
N THR A 495 29.16 -10.87 -19.31
CA THR A 495 29.58 -11.90 -18.34
C THR A 495 31.03 -11.73 -17.93
N MET A 496 31.93 -11.34 -18.86
CA MET A 496 33.32 -11.04 -18.53
C MET A 496 33.45 -9.78 -17.66
N MET A 497 32.62 -8.74 -17.87
CA MET A 497 32.57 -7.57 -16.96
C MET A 497 32.24 -8.01 -15.54
N VAL A 498 31.24 -8.86 -15.37
CA VAL A 498 30.84 -9.39 -14.06
C VAL A 498 31.99 -10.21 -13.44
N ARG A 499 32.61 -11.10 -14.19
CA ARG A 499 33.73 -11.90 -13.72
C ARG A 499 34.90 -11.07 -13.21
N GLU A 500 35.30 -10.08 -13.99
CA GLU A 500 36.45 -9.22 -13.69
C GLU A 500 36.15 -8.13 -12.63
N GLY A 501 34.92 -8.08 -12.10
CA GLY A 501 34.51 -7.14 -11.07
C GLY A 501 34.28 -5.71 -11.54
N LEU A 502 34.13 -5.51 -12.86
CA LEU A 502 33.74 -4.23 -13.46
C LEU A 502 32.24 -3.97 -13.37
N ALA A 503 31.47 -5.03 -13.12
CA ALA A 503 30.06 -4.98 -12.78
C ALA A 503 29.76 -6.03 -11.69
N ASP A 504 28.69 -5.80 -10.94
CA ASP A 504 28.26 -6.69 -9.85
C ASP A 504 27.34 -7.80 -10.33
N GLY A 505 26.63 -7.60 -11.44
CA GLY A 505 25.71 -8.57 -12.04
C GLY A 505 25.31 -8.24 -13.47
N MET A 506 24.56 -9.17 -14.10
CA MET A 506 24.07 -9.01 -15.47
C MET A 506 22.64 -9.48 -15.60
N VAL A 507 21.82 -8.77 -16.38
CA VAL A 507 20.47 -9.17 -16.79
C VAL A 507 20.37 -9.12 -18.31
N SER A 508 19.96 -10.22 -18.95
CA SER A 508 19.81 -10.36 -20.40
C SER A 508 18.64 -11.26 -20.73
N GLY A 509 18.22 -11.36 -21.99
CA GLY A 509 17.18 -12.29 -22.46
C GLY A 509 15.93 -11.62 -23.00
N ALA A 510 15.88 -10.29 -23.06
CA ALA A 510 14.76 -9.57 -23.68
C ALA A 510 14.63 -9.90 -25.18
N VAL A 511 15.77 -10.12 -25.87
CA VAL A 511 15.85 -10.53 -27.28
C VAL A 511 16.55 -11.89 -27.42
N HIS A 512 17.61 -12.12 -26.64
CA HIS A 512 18.39 -13.34 -26.69
C HIS A 512 17.61 -14.55 -26.14
N SER A 513 18.02 -15.76 -26.53
CA SER A 513 17.49 -16.98 -25.93
C SER A 513 18.12 -17.23 -24.56
N THR A 514 17.39 -17.93 -23.67
CA THR A 514 17.91 -18.40 -22.37
C THR A 514 19.29 -19.07 -22.50
N ALA A 515 19.48 -19.89 -23.54
CA ALA A 515 20.78 -20.54 -23.77
C ALA A 515 21.91 -19.55 -24.09
N ALA A 516 21.62 -18.44 -24.76
CA ALA A 516 22.62 -17.41 -25.07
C ALA A 516 23.02 -16.61 -23.81
N THR A 517 22.09 -16.40 -22.88
CA THR A 517 22.37 -15.75 -21.59
C THR A 517 23.07 -16.68 -20.60
N VAL A 518 22.57 -17.92 -20.46
CA VAL A 518 22.99 -18.83 -19.39
C VAL A 518 24.30 -19.54 -19.70
N ARG A 519 24.61 -19.85 -20.99
CA ARG A 519 25.84 -20.52 -21.37
C ARG A 519 27.10 -19.74 -20.98
N PRO A 520 27.25 -18.43 -21.26
CA PRO A 520 28.39 -17.66 -20.77
C PRO A 520 28.55 -17.69 -19.26
N ALA A 521 27.43 -17.62 -18.51
CA ALA A 521 27.44 -17.67 -17.05
C ALA A 521 28.00 -19.02 -16.55
N PHE A 522 27.62 -20.15 -17.14
CA PHE A 522 28.15 -21.46 -16.78
C PHE A 522 29.64 -21.61 -17.14
N GLU A 523 30.05 -21.08 -18.26
CA GLU A 523 31.43 -21.20 -18.73
C GLU A 523 32.40 -20.30 -17.96
N ILE A 524 31.96 -19.09 -17.58
CA ILE A 524 32.80 -18.02 -17.05
C ILE A 524 32.64 -17.85 -15.54
N ILE A 525 31.39 -17.74 -15.03
CA ILE A 525 31.10 -17.48 -13.61
C ILE A 525 31.19 -18.78 -12.79
N ARG A 526 30.57 -19.85 -13.29
CA ARG A 526 30.48 -21.17 -12.65
C ARG A 526 29.63 -21.20 -11.38
N THR A 527 29.44 -22.41 -10.82
CA THR A 527 28.68 -22.63 -9.59
C THR A 527 29.48 -22.24 -8.34
N LYS A 528 28.75 -21.91 -7.27
CA LYS A 528 29.30 -21.77 -5.91
C LYS A 528 29.87 -23.13 -5.45
N PRO A 529 30.83 -23.13 -4.49
CA PRO A 529 31.43 -24.39 -4.01
C PRO A 529 30.43 -25.34 -3.34
N ASP A 530 29.39 -24.79 -2.74
CA ASP A 530 28.30 -25.48 -2.03
C ASP A 530 27.08 -25.80 -2.90
N ALA A 531 27.12 -25.43 -4.18
CA ALA A 531 26.05 -25.69 -5.14
C ALA A 531 26.46 -26.72 -6.17
N SER A 532 25.79 -27.87 -6.20
CA SER A 532 26.06 -28.92 -7.21
C SER A 532 25.55 -28.54 -8.60
N ILE A 533 24.54 -27.66 -8.64
CA ILE A 533 23.83 -27.30 -9.89
C ILE A 533 23.37 -25.83 -9.85
N VAL A 534 23.15 -25.27 -11.02
CA VAL A 534 22.44 -23.99 -11.19
C VAL A 534 20.97 -24.32 -11.44
N SER A 535 20.08 -23.64 -10.74
CA SER A 535 18.63 -23.74 -10.90
C SER A 535 18.00 -22.35 -10.98
N SER A 536 16.68 -22.30 -11.01
CA SER A 536 15.95 -21.03 -11.07
C SER A 536 14.78 -21.01 -10.10
N VAL A 537 14.36 -19.81 -9.75
CA VAL A 537 13.06 -19.58 -9.11
C VAL A 537 12.28 -18.51 -9.84
N PHE A 538 10.95 -18.61 -9.75
CA PHE A 538 10.02 -17.52 -10.05
C PHE A 538 9.34 -17.07 -8.77
N PHE A 539 9.27 -15.77 -8.55
CA PHE A 539 8.35 -15.18 -7.58
C PHE A 539 7.00 -15.00 -8.24
N MET A 540 6.03 -15.78 -7.81
CA MET A 540 4.65 -15.75 -8.30
C MET A 540 3.84 -14.81 -7.42
N CYS A 541 3.65 -13.60 -7.88
CA CYS A 541 2.92 -12.56 -7.18
C CYS A 541 1.42 -12.71 -7.48
N LEU A 542 0.70 -13.37 -6.59
CA LEU A 542 -0.76 -13.52 -6.61
C LEU A 542 -1.41 -12.29 -5.98
N ALA A 543 -2.71 -12.13 -6.10
CA ALA A 543 -3.40 -10.96 -5.58
C ALA A 543 -3.20 -10.72 -4.07
N ASP A 544 -3.03 -11.80 -3.29
CA ASP A 544 -2.96 -11.79 -1.84
C ASP A 544 -1.64 -12.29 -1.23
N ARG A 545 -0.72 -12.84 -2.05
CA ARG A 545 0.52 -13.46 -1.57
C ARG A 545 1.58 -13.62 -2.64
N VAL A 546 2.84 -13.81 -2.22
CA VAL A 546 3.96 -14.18 -3.10
C VAL A 546 4.38 -15.61 -2.80
N LEU A 547 4.43 -16.45 -3.84
CA LEU A 547 4.94 -17.82 -3.80
C LEU A 547 6.23 -17.92 -4.58
N VAL A 548 7.13 -18.82 -4.16
CA VAL A 548 8.41 -19.09 -4.83
C VAL A 548 8.32 -20.45 -5.51
N TYR A 549 8.46 -20.48 -6.83
CA TYR A 549 8.41 -21.70 -7.64
C TYR A 549 9.80 -22.08 -8.15
N GLY A 550 10.30 -23.24 -7.80
CA GLY A 550 11.61 -23.75 -8.22
C GLY A 550 11.56 -25.25 -8.61
N ASP A 551 12.28 -25.76 -9.58
CA ASP A 551 12.88 -25.09 -10.71
C ASP A 551 11.88 -25.05 -11.87
N CYS A 552 11.86 -23.95 -12.62
CA CYS A 552 10.91 -23.77 -13.73
C CYS A 552 11.59 -23.41 -15.07
N ALA A 553 12.95 -23.27 -15.14
CA ALA A 553 13.60 -22.80 -16.34
C ALA A 553 14.92 -23.47 -16.72
N VAL A 554 15.59 -24.22 -15.85
CA VAL A 554 16.99 -24.64 -16.05
C VAL A 554 17.16 -26.15 -16.13
N VAL A 555 16.71 -26.92 -15.13
CA VAL A 555 17.05 -28.34 -14.98
C VAL A 555 15.92 -29.23 -15.49
N PRO A 556 16.12 -29.96 -16.62
CA PRO A 556 15.02 -30.72 -17.21
C PRO A 556 14.45 -31.83 -16.35
N ASP A 557 15.33 -32.68 -15.77
CA ASP A 557 14.93 -33.81 -14.93
C ASP A 557 15.99 -34.00 -13.81
N PRO A 558 15.81 -33.30 -12.67
CA PRO A 558 16.74 -33.42 -11.55
C PRO A 558 16.61 -34.79 -10.86
N ASP A 559 17.72 -35.38 -10.45
CA ASP A 559 17.71 -36.50 -9.53
C ASP A 559 17.39 -36.06 -8.08
N ALA A 560 17.30 -36.99 -7.13
CA ALA A 560 16.90 -36.68 -5.77
C ALA A 560 17.89 -35.73 -5.04
N GLU A 561 19.21 -35.85 -5.30
CA GLU A 561 20.24 -34.99 -4.75
C GLU A 561 20.13 -33.57 -5.30
N GLN A 562 19.98 -33.44 -6.62
CA GLN A 562 19.79 -32.18 -7.32
C GLN A 562 18.46 -31.49 -6.90
N LEU A 563 17.41 -32.27 -6.72
CA LEU A 563 16.11 -31.74 -6.29
C LEU A 563 16.18 -31.21 -4.84
N ALA A 564 16.95 -31.89 -3.96
CA ALA A 564 17.23 -31.39 -2.63
C ALA A 564 18.04 -30.09 -2.64
N ASP A 565 19.04 -29.98 -3.51
CA ASP A 565 19.82 -28.75 -3.69
C ASP A 565 18.94 -27.59 -4.20
N ILE A 566 18.05 -27.85 -5.17
CA ILE A 566 17.06 -26.87 -5.66
C ILE A 566 16.20 -26.35 -4.49
N ALA A 567 15.72 -27.25 -3.64
CA ALA A 567 14.87 -26.89 -2.50
C ALA A 567 15.62 -25.99 -1.48
N ILE A 568 16.86 -26.35 -1.14
CA ILE A 568 17.69 -25.58 -0.19
C ILE A 568 18.04 -24.20 -0.76
N GLN A 569 18.42 -24.13 -2.04
CA GLN A 569 18.73 -22.87 -2.71
C GLN A 569 17.48 -21.98 -2.81
N SER A 570 16.31 -22.57 -3.14
CA SER A 570 15.04 -21.85 -3.23
C SER A 570 14.58 -21.31 -1.89
N ALA A 571 14.76 -22.04 -0.80
CA ALA A 571 14.50 -21.56 0.56
C ALA A 571 15.41 -20.38 0.93
N THR A 572 16.69 -20.47 0.61
CA THR A 572 17.65 -19.38 0.85
C THR A 572 17.27 -18.13 0.05
N THR A 573 16.90 -18.32 -1.22
CA THR A 573 16.44 -17.24 -2.08
C THR A 573 15.13 -16.62 -1.56
N ALA A 574 14.14 -17.43 -1.16
CA ALA A 574 12.89 -16.95 -0.58
C ALA A 574 13.14 -16.07 0.66
N ALA A 575 13.92 -16.55 1.62
CA ALA A 575 14.26 -15.81 2.84
C ALA A 575 14.97 -14.48 2.54
N ARG A 576 15.88 -14.48 1.56
CA ARG A 576 16.60 -13.28 1.10
C ARG A 576 15.64 -12.18 0.65
N PHE A 577 14.57 -12.55 -0.02
CA PHE A 577 13.56 -11.61 -0.53
C PHE A 577 12.35 -11.43 0.41
N GLY A 578 12.48 -11.81 1.68
CA GLY A 578 11.46 -11.55 2.70
C GLY A 578 10.29 -12.54 2.71
N VAL A 579 10.38 -13.63 1.95
CA VAL A 579 9.39 -14.71 1.97
C VAL A 579 9.86 -15.80 2.94
N GLU A 580 9.12 -15.99 4.03
CA GLU A 580 9.44 -17.07 4.99
C GLU A 580 9.36 -18.45 4.29
N PRO A 581 10.43 -19.27 4.29
CA PRO A 581 10.45 -20.50 3.53
C PRO A 581 9.68 -21.62 4.22
N ARG A 582 8.53 -21.98 3.66
CA ARG A 582 7.75 -23.20 3.98
C ARG A 582 7.71 -24.05 2.72
N ILE A 583 8.54 -25.10 2.66
CA ILE A 583 8.87 -25.81 1.43
C ILE A 583 7.92 -26.97 1.20
N ALA A 584 7.23 -26.98 0.06
CA ALA A 584 6.44 -28.10 -0.43
C ALA A 584 7.16 -28.80 -1.60
N MET A 585 7.53 -30.08 -1.41
CA MET A 585 8.11 -30.90 -2.47
C MET A 585 6.99 -31.54 -3.26
N LEU A 586 6.69 -30.99 -4.43
CA LEU A 586 5.48 -31.32 -5.20
C LEU A 586 5.54 -32.69 -5.87
N SER A 587 4.41 -33.37 -5.85
CA SER A 587 4.19 -34.65 -6.49
C SER A 587 2.69 -34.82 -6.80
N TYR A 588 2.34 -35.76 -7.66
CA TYR A 588 0.96 -36.22 -7.81
C TYR A 588 0.44 -37.02 -6.60
N SER A 589 1.31 -37.32 -5.64
CA SER A 589 1.00 -38.05 -4.39
C SER A 589 1.16 -37.14 -3.17
N THR A 590 0.30 -37.33 -2.16
CA THR A 590 0.45 -36.73 -0.84
C THR A 590 0.79 -37.83 0.18
N GLY A 591 1.97 -37.73 0.84
CA GLY A 591 2.43 -38.72 1.78
C GLY A 591 2.60 -40.11 1.15
N ALA A 592 1.83 -41.08 1.65
CA ALA A 592 1.84 -42.49 1.19
C ALA A 592 0.70 -42.82 0.21
N SER A 593 -0.05 -41.84 -0.31
CA SER A 593 -1.23 -42.08 -1.15
C SER A 593 -0.92 -42.63 -2.54
N GLY A 594 0.30 -42.47 -3.04
CA GLY A 594 0.76 -42.96 -4.32
C GLY A 594 2.15 -43.60 -4.23
N SER A 595 2.52 -44.32 -5.30
CA SER A 595 3.81 -44.97 -5.45
C SER A 595 4.33 -44.85 -6.88
N GLY A 596 5.63 -44.95 -7.08
CA GLY A 596 6.30 -44.84 -8.38
C GLY A 596 7.62 -44.09 -8.29
N ALA A 597 8.44 -44.22 -9.33
CA ALA A 597 9.80 -43.65 -9.34
C ALA A 597 9.82 -42.15 -9.05
N ASP A 598 8.86 -41.38 -9.58
CA ASP A 598 8.76 -39.94 -9.35
C ASP A 598 8.40 -39.61 -7.91
N VAL A 599 7.50 -40.39 -7.28
CA VAL A 599 7.14 -40.21 -5.85
C VAL A 599 8.33 -40.57 -4.97
N ASP A 600 9.08 -41.64 -5.29
CA ASP A 600 10.25 -42.06 -4.53
C ASP A 600 11.39 -41.05 -4.67
N LYS A 601 11.60 -40.47 -5.86
CA LYS A 601 12.54 -39.35 -6.08
C LYS A 601 12.24 -38.17 -5.15
N VAL A 602 10.98 -37.71 -5.13
CA VAL A 602 10.56 -36.57 -4.29
C VAL A 602 10.67 -36.90 -2.79
N ARG A 603 10.28 -38.12 -2.38
CA ARG A 603 10.41 -38.57 -1.01
C ARG A 603 11.89 -38.57 -0.56
N ARG A 604 12.78 -39.13 -1.37
CA ARG A 604 14.22 -39.16 -1.08
C ARG A 604 14.81 -37.75 -1.02
N ALA A 605 14.43 -36.85 -1.94
CA ALA A 605 14.84 -35.44 -1.92
C ALA A 605 14.39 -34.75 -0.63
N THR A 606 13.17 -34.99 -0.16
CA THR A 606 12.62 -34.44 1.09
C THR A 606 13.43 -34.90 2.30
N GLU A 607 13.78 -36.19 2.36
CA GLU A 607 14.63 -36.76 3.41
C GLU A 607 16.03 -36.12 3.42
N LEU A 608 16.65 -35.95 2.25
CA LEU A 608 17.96 -35.33 2.10
C LEU A 608 17.96 -33.87 2.58
N VAL A 609 16.89 -33.10 2.30
CA VAL A 609 16.80 -31.73 2.84
C VAL A 609 16.68 -31.76 4.36
N ARG A 610 15.87 -32.63 4.94
CA ARG A 610 15.75 -32.78 6.41
C ARG A 610 17.08 -33.19 7.07
N GLU A 611 17.87 -34.03 6.41
CA GLU A 611 19.19 -34.43 6.86
C GLU A 611 20.21 -33.25 6.81
N ARG A 612 20.22 -32.50 5.71
CA ARG A 612 21.21 -31.42 5.45
C ARG A 612 20.86 -30.10 6.13
N ARG A 613 19.56 -29.76 6.22
CA ARG A 613 19.04 -28.53 6.76
C ARG A 613 17.82 -28.79 7.65
N PRO A 614 18.03 -29.31 8.86
CA PRO A 614 16.96 -29.64 9.82
C PRO A 614 16.21 -28.41 10.35
N ASP A 615 16.74 -27.21 10.12
CA ASP A 615 16.16 -25.93 10.45
C ASP A 615 15.01 -25.53 9.48
N LEU A 616 14.97 -26.09 8.27
CA LEU A 616 13.98 -25.74 7.26
C LEU A 616 12.66 -26.48 7.48
N LEU A 617 11.55 -25.75 7.33
CA LEU A 617 10.21 -26.33 7.32
C LEU A 617 9.94 -26.92 5.93
N ILE A 618 9.86 -28.25 5.86
CA ILE A 618 9.67 -28.97 4.59
C ILE A 618 8.66 -30.11 4.72
N GLU A 619 7.80 -30.23 3.71
CA GLU A 619 6.84 -31.31 3.55
C GLU A 619 6.92 -31.89 2.14
N GLY A 620 6.79 -33.22 2.03
CA GLY A 620 6.77 -33.91 0.73
C GLY A 620 6.90 -35.43 0.84
N PRO A 621 6.42 -36.15 -0.18
CA PRO A 621 5.72 -35.67 -1.36
C PRO A 621 4.33 -35.09 -1.02
N ILE A 622 3.92 -34.01 -1.71
CA ILE A 622 2.65 -33.34 -1.46
C ILE A 622 2.06 -32.82 -2.78
N GLN A 623 0.74 -32.90 -2.92
CA GLN A 623 0.02 -32.32 -4.07
C GLN A 623 -0.12 -30.82 -3.93
N TYR A 624 -0.22 -30.10 -5.06
CA TYR A 624 -0.27 -28.65 -5.08
C TYR A 624 -1.44 -28.09 -4.24
N ASP A 625 -2.65 -28.65 -4.38
CA ASP A 625 -3.83 -28.25 -3.61
C ASP A 625 -3.62 -28.38 -2.09
N ALA A 626 -3.03 -29.50 -1.66
CA ALA A 626 -2.70 -29.75 -0.26
C ALA A 626 -1.57 -28.83 0.25
N ALA A 627 -0.68 -28.36 -0.61
CA ALA A 627 0.39 -27.45 -0.24
C ALA A 627 -0.12 -26.02 0.06
N VAL A 628 -1.12 -25.52 -0.71
CA VAL A 628 -1.50 -24.10 -0.67
C VAL A 628 -2.91 -23.84 -0.10
N GLU A 629 -3.75 -24.87 0.06
CA GLU A 629 -5.14 -24.73 0.51
C GLU A 629 -5.32 -25.34 1.92
N PRO A 630 -5.59 -24.49 2.96
CA PRO A 630 -5.70 -24.99 4.33
C PRO A 630 -6.78 -26.06 4.54
N SER A 631 -7.91 -25.96 3.87
CA SER A 631 -9.02 -26.94 4.00
C SER A 631 -8.64 -28.32 3.49
N VAL A 632 -7.87 -28.40 2.39
CA VAL A 632 -7.34 -29.65 1.83
C VAL A 632 -6.25 -30.22 2.72
N ALA A 633 -5.36 -29.36 3.22
CA ALA A 633 -4.27 -29.75 4.13
C ALA A 633 -4.79 -30.38 5.42
N ALA A 634 -5.83 -29.78 6.03
CA ALA A 634 -6.47 -30.30 7.24
C ALA A 634 -6.95 -31.75 7.09
N THR A 635 -7.35 -32.15 5.87
CA THR A 635 -7.82 -33.50 5.56
C THR A 635 -6.68 -34.45 5.19
N LYS A 636 -5.72 -34.00 4.35
CA LYS A 636 -4.67 -34.87 3.78
C LYS A 636 -3.45 -35.01 4.66
N LEU A 637 -3.07 -33.94 5.38
CA LEU A 637 -1.86 -33.86 6.24
C LEU A 637 -2.15 -33.09 7.53
N PRO A 638 -3.03 -33.58 8.40
CA PRO A 638 -3.36 -32.89 9.65
C PRO A 638 -2.11 -32.74 10.53
N GLY A 639 -1.87 -31.51 11.01
CA GLY A 639 -0.73 -31.18 11.88
C GLY A 639 0.58 -30.87 11.16
N SER A 640 0.62 -30.85 9.83
CA SER A 640 1.78 -30.35 9.08
C SER A 640 1.96 -28.84 9.28
N ARG A 641 3.21 -28.40 9.46
CA ARG A 641 3.59 -27.00 9.59
C ARG A 641 3.80 -26.30 8.23
N VAL A 642 3.61 -27.04 7.13
CA VAL A 642 3.83 -26.56 5.76
C VAL A 642 2.58 -26.70 4.91
N ALA A 643 1.85 -27.82 5.02
CA ALA A 643 0.65 -28.06 4.23
C ALA A 643 -0.40 -26.98 4.46
N GLY A 644 -1.00 -26.50 3.39
CA GLY A 644 -2.00 -25.43 3.37
C GLY A 644 -1.44 -23.99 3.48
N GLN A 645 -0.14 -23.86 3.75
CA GLN A 645 0.52 -22.56 3.93
C GLN A 645 1.94 -22.54 3.33
N ALA A 646 2.21 -23.40 2.35
CA ALA A 646 3.49 -23.44 1.67
C ALA A 646 3.75 -22.12 0.91
N THR A 647 4.98 -21.65 0.99
CA THR A 647 5.46 -20.46 0.32
C THR A 647 6.49 -20.74 -0.76
N VAL A 648 7.18 -21.89 -0.63
CA VAL A 648 8.18 -22.36 -1.60
C VAL A 648 7.70 -23.71 -2.16
N LEU A 649 7.46 -23.77 -3.46
CA LEU A 649 6.94 -24.95 -4.16
C LEU A 649 8.00 -25.47 -5.12
N ILE A 650 8.47 -26.70 -4.88
CA ILE A 650 9.53 -27.34 -5.65
C ILE A 650 8.92 -28.39 -6.58
N PHE A 651 9.14 -28.23 -7.88
CA PHE A 651 8.60 -29.08 -8.90
C PHE A 651 9.53 -30.25 -9.22
N PRO A 652 9.00 -31.45 -9.46
CA PRO A 652 9.81 -32.67 -9.65
C PRO A 652 10.61 -32.68 -10.96
N ASP A 653 10.19 -31.88 -11.94
CA ASP A 653 10.80 -31.77 -13.26
C ASP A 653 10.42 -30.46 -13.95
N LEU A 654 11.15 -30.09 -15.01
CA LEU A 654 10.96 -28.85 -15.76
C LEU A 654 9.61 -28.78 -16.49
N ASN A 655 9.08 -29.87 -16.99
CA ASN A 655 7.78 -29.86 -17.65
C ASN A 655 6.69 -29.43 -16.68
N THR A 656 6.70 -30.00 -15.49
CA THR A 656 5.75 -29.66 -14.42
C THR A 656 5.91 -28.20 -13.99
N GLY A 657 7.14 -27.78 -13.69
CA GLY A 657 7.42 -26.41 -13.22
C GLY A 657 7.08 -25.35 -14.26
N ASN A 658 7.59 -25.51 -15.49
CA ASN A 658 7.39 -24.53 -16.57
C ASN A 658 5.92 -24.38 -16.98
N ASN A 659 5.18 -25.48 -17.11
CA ASN A 659 3.75 -25.41 -17.44
C ASN A 659 2.93 -24.84 -16.28
N THR A 660 3.25 -25.19 -15.03
CA THR A 660 2.48 -24.74 -13.86
C THR A 660 2.64 -23.24 -13.65
N TYR A 661 3.84 -22.68 -13.67
CA TYR A 661 3.98 -21.22 -13.47
C TYR A 661 3.26 -20.43 -14.56
N LYS A 662 3.33 -20.87 -15.84
CA LYS A 662 2.61 -20.23 -16.95
C LYS A 662 1.10 -20.35 -16.80
N ALA A 663 0.61 -21.52 -16.38
CA ALA A 663 -0.82 -21.72 -16.13
C ALA A 663 -1.31 -20.79 -15.01
N VAL A 664 -0.61 -20.71 -13.89
CA VAL A 664 -0.95 -19.82 -12.78
C VAL A 664 -0.86 -18.36 -13.22
N GLN A 665 0.21 -17.96 -13.91
CA GLN A 665 0.37 -16.60 -14.42
C GLN A 665 -0.82 -16.20 -15.30
N ARG A 666 -1.24 -17.05 -16.22
CA ARG A 666 -2.30 -16.73 -17.19
C ARG A 666 -3.71 -16.89 -16.63
N SER A 667 -3.94 -17.89 -15.77
CA SER A 667 -5.28 -18.20 -15.25
C SER A 667 -5.65 -17.39 -14.03
N ALA A 668 -4.66 -17.08 -13.15
CA ALA A 668 -4.88 -16.30 -11.94
C ALA A 668 -4.49 -14.81 -12.10
N GLY A 669 -4.03 -14.38 -13.28
CA GLY A 669 -3.55 -13.02 -13.50
C GLY A 669 -2.30 -12.66 -12.66
N ALA A 670 -1.58 -13.67 -12.19
CA ALA A 670 -0.40 -13.48 -11.36
C ALA A 670 0.76 -12.84 -12.14
N VAL A 671 1.52 -11.96 -11.50
CA VAL A 671 2.79 -11.48 -12.04
C VAL A 671 3.88 -12.50 -11.69
N ALA A 672 4.61 -12.98 -12.72
CA ALA A 672 5.72 -13.92 -12.54
C ALA A 672 7.04 -13.17 -12.70
N VAL A 673 7.76 -12.94 -11.60
CA VAL A 673 9.07 -12.28 -11.61
C VAL A 673 10.17 -13.33 -11.66
N GLY A 674 10.94 -13.33 -12.73
CA GLY A 674 11.99 -14.32 -12.98
C GLY A 674 12.11 -14.71 -14.46
N PRO A 675 12.93 -15.75 -14.79
CA PRO A 675 13.60 -16.66 -13.85
C PRO A 675 14.80 -16.00 -13.14
N VAL A 676 14.85 -16.15 -11.83
CA VAL A 676 15.98 -15.74 -10.99
C VAL A 676 16.92 -16.92 -10.86
N LEU A 677 18.15 -16.82 -11.42
CA LEU A 677 19.11 -17.89 -11.34
C LEU A 677 19.75 -17.96 -9.95
N GLN A 678 19.96 -19.17 -9.49
CA GLN A 678 20.56 -19.46 -8.20
C GLN A 678 21.67 -20.50 -8.34
N GLY A 679 22.63 -20.50 -7.39
CA GLY A 679 23.79 -21.39 -7.43
C GLY A 679 25.00 -20.86 -8.22
N LEU A 680 24.92 -19.72 -8.90
CA LEU A 680 26.06 -19.06 -9.55
C LEU A 680 26.93 -18.31 -8.53
N ARG A 681 28.25 -18.21 -8.76
CA ARG A 681 29.19 -17.44 -7.91
C ARG A 681 28.90 -15.94 -7.93
N LYS A 682 28.44 -15.40 -9.06
CA LYS A 682 28.00 -14.01 -9.23
C LYS A 682 26.66 -13.97 -9.96
N PRO A 683 25.79 -13.00 -9.67
CA PRO A 683 24.44 -12.99 -10.21
C PRO A 683 24.43 -12.67 -11.70
N VAL A 684 23.84 -13.59 -12.44
CA VAL A 684 23.46 -13.42 -13.86
C VAL A 684 22.03 -13.92 -13.96
N ASN A 685 21.10 -13.09 -14.40
CA ASN A 685 19.70 -13.45 -14.53
C ASN A 685 19.22 -13.37 -15.98
N ASP A 686 18.28 -14.24 -16.32
CA ASP A 686 17.65 -14.33 -17.65
C ASP A 686 16.28 -13.66 -17.62
N LEU A 687 15.86 -13.14 -18.75
CA LEU A 687 14.53 -12.57 -18.99
C LEU A 687 13.73 -13.49 -19.92
N SER A 688 12.43 -13.47 -19.76
CA SER A 688 11.56 -13.98 -20.81
C SER A 688 11.57 -13.03 -22.02
N ARG A 689 11.58 -13.55 -23.25
CA ARG A 689 11.42 -12.73 -24.46
C ARG A 689 10.10 -11.92 -24.49
N GLY A 690 9.10 -12.36 -23.72
CA GLY A 690 7.86 -11.63 -23.52
C GLY A 690 7.82 -10.76 -22.27
N ALA A 691 8.95 -10.50 -21.62
CA ALA A 691 9.03 -9.67 -20.43
C ALA A 691 8.56 -8.23 -20.71
N LEU A 692 7.81 -7.68 -19.78
CA LEU A 692 7.39 -6.28 -19.79
C LEU A 692 8.51 -5.40 -19.19
N VAL A 693 8.37 -4.10 -19.30
CA VAL A 693 9.32 -3.12 -18.70
C VAL A 693 9.47 -3.36 -17.19
N GLN A 694 8.35 -3.56 -16.48
CA GLN A 694 8.36 -3.82 -15.04
C GLN A 694 9.07 -5.13 -14.67
N ASP A 695 8.93 -6.19 -15.48
CA ASP A 695 9.65 -7.46 -15.26
C ASP A 695 11.18 -7.26 -15.36
N ILE A 696 11.64 -6.41 -16.28
CA ILE A 696 13.05 -6.05 -16.41
C ILE A 696 13.53 -5.27 -15.18
N VAL A 697 12.77 -4.26 -14.76
CA VAL A 697 13.07 -3.46 -13.56
C VAL A 697 13.18 -4.37 -12.32
N ASN A 698 12.23 -5.25 -12.12
CA ASN A 698 12.22 -6.19 -10.99
C ASN A 698 13.39 -7.16 -11.04
N THR A 699 13.73 -7.71 -12.23
CA THR A 699 14.86 -8.64 -12.38
C THR A 699 16.20 -7.94 -12.15
N VAL A 700 16.35 -6.70 -12.57
CA VAL A 700 17.56 -5.89 -12.30
C VAL A 700 17.68 -5.59 -10.81
N ALA A 701 16.59 -5.22 -10.13
CA ALA A 701 16.58 -4.98 -8.70
C ALA A 701 16.93 -6.27 -7.90
N ILE A 702 16.37 -7.43 -8.30
CA ILE A 702 16.73 -8.75 -7.75
C ILE A 702 18.23 -9.01 -7.92
N THR A 703 18.76 -8.76 -9.11
CA THR A 703 20.20 -8.97 -9.42
C THR A 703 21.07 -8.08 -8.53
N ALA A 704 20.67 -6.83 -8.31
CA ALA A 704 21.37 -5.92 -7.41
C ALA A 704 21.34 -6.42 -5.94
N VAL A 705 20.21 -6.93 -5.45
CA VAL A 705 20.11 -7.55 -4.11
C VAL A 705 20.97 -8.81 -4.00
N GLN A 706 20.96 -9.68 -5.02
CA GLN A 706 21.84 -10.87 -5.04
C GLN A 706 23.33 -10.50 -4.97
N ALA A 707 23.73 -9.40 -5.62
CA ALA A 707 25.10 -8.93 -5.64
C ALA A 707 25.60 -8.35 -4.30
N GLN A 708 24.72 -8.00 -3.36
CA GLN A 708 25.09 -7.41 -2.07
C GLN A 708 25.82 -8.40 -1.15
N GLU A 709 25.43 -9.67 -1.13
CA GLU A 709 25.99 -10.66 -0.24
C GLU A 709 27.42 -11.09 -0.58
N GLU A 710 27.81 -11.01 -1.84
CA GLU A 710 29.17 -11.40 -2.26
C GLU A 710 30.26 -10.43 -1.81
N SER A 711 29.86 -9.28 -1.27
CA SER A 711 30.77 -8.25 -0.76
C SER A 711 30.91 -8.26 0.76
N ALA A 712 30.18 -9.10 1.49
CA ALA A 712 30.37 -9.27 2.92
C ALA A 712 31.64 -10.11 3.16
N PRO A 713 32.63 -9.64 3.96
CA PRO A 713 33.79 -10.46 4.31
C PRO A 713 33.29 -11.70 5.05
N GLY A 714 33.72 -12.88 4.61
CA GLY A 714 33.26 -14.18 5.11
C GLY A 714 33.28 -14.26 6.63
N THR A 715 32.14 -14.64 7.22
CA THR A 715 32.01 -15.19 8.56
C THR A 715 32.20 -16.70 8.50
#